data_2f5c7aa2c72da3d66c289f7282f985a5
#
_entry.id   2f5c7aa2c72da3d66c289f7282f985a5
#
_cell.length_a   1.000
_cell.length_b   1.000
_cell.length_c   1.000
_cell.angle_alpha   90.00
_cell.angle_beta   90.00
_cell.angle_gamma   90.00
#
_symmetry.space_group_name_H-M   'P 1'
#
loop_
_entity.id
_entity.type
_entity.pdbx_description
1 polymer ?
#
loop_
_entity_poly.entity_id
_entity_poly.type
_entity_poly.pdbx_seq_one_letter_code
_entity_poly.pdbx_strand_id
1 'polypeptide(L)'
;MDMRLLPFLLLGALAPMAAAQDAPMIVIEGLTSEEPQASPDAVAEAPPAAEVAPWIIPLRPLDETAQVGPLFRLQGQQARAAFRLFLPTEAVGGTLTLAQRSSIDILPESSQIIVRMNDQEIGRFTPRQFGALGAVTMPLGEAVRAGDNLVTIEAQHRHRIYCGADAEFDLWTEVDLSQSGVALPAAAIGTEPTSFIAALTAQAESGRPIEIRTPTPPDEATLRTLAQALGRPLPDEALPLALSKPWSAETGPTYARITLLPSDADRVSIRRGGDGAVVLVLEHPPGGSPNASLVADLLGATPTLPPPTLPQIPPGRVVTLADMGVDTILTDNRYFNRDIDFQLPDDWLLLASQKAQIGIDYGFAGGLPEGALLLVKVNGTTVRMLPLDRDAAPVKPRLDIRFPARLLHPGPNRLSFESVVPGNPPDQPCPASAGDLMQVLSSTDLEVPPSPRMQMADMARDLAQVTPASVHPATPDGLARTLPFMAAFREVSGAAPVDLTVAGLHDIATVPLNEEGLTPRLLALTLLPSTVSRLVERPAAPAGPPANALAPLGAAPGEGVMPPLVESNWSDRAQTFVQATLQPVIQTVRRMLRPGDGNLAEWLASRKGTAMLLAPEPGKLWVILGPEAEPARVAEALAMAPRSPGGPRGQVAVLGSDGRWSSWSKPGLLPELREPVSLDNVRSVVGNVASARPPLLLGGMLGLAWISAAIAVGFVLRTRRKGLK
;
A
#
# COMPACT_ATOMS: atom_id res chain seq x y z
N MET A 1 11.20 39.34 59.39
CA MET A 1 11.33 40.81 59.09
C MET A 1 11.10 40.88 57.59
N ASP A 2 10.12 41.34 57.17
CA ASP A 2 8.93 42.17 57.03
C ASP A 2 8.29 41.78 55.68
N MET A 3 7.20 41.24 55.54
CA MET A 3 5.78 41.60 55.60
C MET A 3 5.41 42.99 55.06
N ARG A 4 4.75 43.04 53.88
CA ARG A 4 3.69 44.02 53.42
C ARG A 4 3.03 43.45 52.17
N LEU A 5 1.83 42.85 52.21
CA LEU A 5 0.47 43.41 52.20
C LEU A 5 0.03 44.16 50.93
N LEU A 6 -0.98 43.55 50.31
CA LEU A 6 -1.91 43.91 49.25
C LEU A 6 -2.41 45.37 49.23
N PRO A 7 -3.09 45.84 48.13
CA PRO A 7 -4.53 45.58 48.01
C PRO A 7 -5.10 45.33 46.60
N PHE A 8 -6.24 44.67 46.59
CA PHE A 8 -7.33 44.57 45.65
C PHE A 8 -7.62 45.80 44.77
N LEU A 9 -7.97 45.57 43.52
CA LEU A 9 -8.90 46.40 42.77
C LEU A 9 -9.77 45.51 41.84
N LEU A 10 -11.05 45.44 42.23
CA LEU A 10 -12.17 44.96 41.42
C LEU A 10 -12.42 45.97 40.29
N LEU A 11 -12.49 45.52 39.04
CA LEU A 11 -13.20 46.27 38.01
C LEU A 11 -14.12 45.28 37.29
N GLY A 12 -15.41 45.53 37.47
CA GLY A 12 -16.49 44.83 36.76
C GLY A 12 -16.54 45.24 35.30
N ALA A 13 -16.65 44.27 34.41
CA ALA A 13 -17.00 44.48 33.03
C ALA A 13 -18.45 44.04 32.80
N LEU A 14 -19.29 44.99 32.48
CA LEU A 14 -20.66 44.85 31.99
C LEU A 14 -20.63 44.17 30.62
N ALA A 15 -21.30 43.02 30.53
CA ALA A 15 -21.64 42.41 29.25
C ALA A 15 -22.95 42.99 28.71
N PRO A 16 -23.11 43.33 27.45
CA PRO A 16 -24.39 43.75 26.88
C PRO A 16 -25.30 42.52 26.71
N MET A 17 -26.51 42.59 27.23
CA MET A 17 -27.61 41.68 26.94
C MET A 17 -27.99 41.83 25.48
N ALA A 18 -27.83 40.76 24.67
CA ALA A 18 -28.47 40.63 23.37
C ALA A 18 -29.95 40.35 23.56
N ALA A 19 -30.78 41.20 23.00
CA ALA A 19 -32.22 41.06 22.97
C ALA A 19 -32.61 39.78 22.18
N ALA A 20 -33.38 38.92 22.82
CA ALA A 20 -34.05 37.80 22.12
C ALA A 20 -35.14 38.40 21.23
N GLN A 21 -35.04 38.08 19.92
CA GLN A 21 -36.13 38.34 18.98
C GLN A 21 -37.21 37.28 19.18
N ASP A 22 -38.45 37.78 19.38
CA ASP A 22 -39.65 36.99 19.51
C ASP A 22 -39.91 36.17 18.24
N ALA A 23 -39.90 34.84 18.36
CA ALA A 23 -40.45 33.96 17.37
C ALA A 23 -42.01 33.98 17.45
N PRO A 24 -42.75 34.03 16.36
CA PRO A 24 -44.19 34.03 16.38
C PRO A 24 -44.73 32.70 16.93
N MET A 25 -45.46 32.80 18.06
CA MET A 25 -46.15 31.68 18.64
C MET A 25 -47.45 31.44 17.82
N ILE A 26 -47.50 30.30 17.13
CA ILE A 26 -48.73 29.85 16.49
C ILE A 26 -49.67 29.31 17.58
N VAL A 27 -50.66 30.04 17.92
CA VAL A 27 -51.74 29.57 18.80
C VAL A 27 -52.71 28.77 17.95
N ILE A 28 -52.75 27.45 18.16
CA ILE A 28 -53.81 26.59 17.62
C ILE A 28 -54.93 26.59 18.63
N GLU A 29 -55.97 27.40 18.41
CA GLU A 29 -57.22 27.32 19.16
C GLU A 29 -57.96 26.04 18.70
N GLY A 30 -58.31 25.19 19.68
CA GLY A 30 -59.24 24.11 19.51
C GLY A 30 -58.75 22.71 19.86
N LEU A 31 -58.28 22.51 21.10
CA LEU A 31 -58.26 21.16 21.69
C LEU A 31 -58.89 21.26 23.10
N THR A 32 -60.19 21.00 23.13
CA THR A 32 -60.89 20.64 24.36
C THR A 32 -60.34 19.30 24.84
N SER A 33 -59.71 19.26 25.96
CA SER A 33 -59.30 18.05 26.67
C SER A 33 -60.50 17.28 27.17
N GLU A 34 -60.97 16.29 26.38
CA GLU A 34 -61.76 15.19 26.92
C GLU A 34 -60.77 14.15 27.47
N GLU A 35 -60.81 13.92 28.76
CA GLU A 35 -60.11 12.82 29.44
C GLU A 35 -60.67 11.50 28.89
N PRO A 36 -59.85 10.61 28.28
CA PRO A 36 -60.33 9.30 27.89
C PRO A 36 -60.47 8.43 29.11
N GLN A 37 -61.71 8.02 29.43
CA GLN A 37 -61.98 6.95 30.39
C GLN A 37 -61.25 5.68 29.91
N ALA A 38 -60.33 5.19 30.75
CA ALA A 38 -59.60 3.94 30.48
C ALA A 38 -60.60 2.76 30.47
N SER A 39 -60.78 2.14 29.32
CA SER A 39 -61.34 0.79 29.17
C SER A 39 -60.35 -0.25 29.71
N PRO A 40 -60.77 -1.20 30.56
CA PRO A 40 -59.82 -2.12 31.25
C PRO A 40 -59.36 -3.30 30.42
N ASP A 41 -59.61 -3.38 29.11
CA ASP A 41 -59.28 -4.59 28.28
C ASP A 41 -58.47 -4.30 27.00
N ALA A 42 -57.75 -3.20 26.92
CA ALA A 42 -56.77 -3.07 25.86
C ALA A 42 -55.42 -3.64 26.33
N VAL A 43 -55.18 -4.94 26.10
CA VAL A 43 -53.83 -5.50 26.09
C VAL A 43 -53.09 -4.70 25.05
N ALA A 44 -52.20 -3.81 25.45
CA ALA A 44 -51.29 -3.09 24.56
C ALA A 44 -50.47 -4.14 23.79
N GLU A 45 -50.80 -4.35 22.53
CA GLU A 45 -50.01 -5.11 21.61
C GLU A 45 -48.62 -4.46 21.60
N ALA A 46 -47.61 -5.21 22.11
CA ALA A 46 -46.23 -4.71 22.12
C ALA A 46 -45.89 -4.25 20.69
N PRO A 47 -45.27 -3.07 20.51
CA PRO A 47 -44.89 -2.62 19.19
C PRO A 47 -44.09 -3.75 18.53
N PRO A 48 -44.38 -4.05 17.22
CA PRO A 48 -43.65 -5.12 16.52
C PRO A 48 -42.15 -4.88 16.74
N ALA A 49 -41.44 -5.90 17.22
CA ALA A 49 -40.02 -5.82 17.44
C ALA A 49 -39.38 -5.25 16.17
N ALA A 50 -38.69 -4.13 16.29
CA ALA A 50 -38.01 -3.51 15.16
C ALA A 50 -37.22 -4.60 14.43
N GLU A 51 -37.54 -4.84 13.18
CA GLU A 51 -36.91 -5.88 12.37
C GLU A 51 -35.42 -5.52 12.29
N VAL A 52 -34.60 -6.26 13.03
CA VAL A 52 -33.15 -6.03 13.08
C VAL A 52 -32.61 -6.31 11.68
N ALA A 53 -32.00 -5.32 11.04
CA ALA A 53 -31.43 -5.46 9.72
C ALA A 53 -30.51 -6.70 9.67
N PRO A 54 -30.55 -7.48 8.58
CA PRO A 54 -29.69 -8.64 8.45
C PRO A 54 -28.20 -8.24 8.48
N TRP A 55 -27.39 -9.09 9.06
CA TRP A 55 -25.94 -8.94 8.97
C TRP A 55 -25.47 -9.27 7.58
N ILE A 56 -24.53 -8.50 7.06
CA ILE A 56 -23.83 -8.80 5.81
C ILE A 56 -22.44 -9.31 6.19
N ILE A 57 -22.15 -10.57 5.85
CA ILE A 57 -20.80 -11.12 5.92
C ILE A 57 -20.09 -10.67 4.66
N PRO A 58 -19.07 -9.78 4.74
CA PRO A 58 -18.57 -9.04 3.61
C PRO A 58 -17.60 -9.85 2.74
N LEU A 59 -17.47 -9.41 1.49
CA LEU A 59 -16.36 -9.80 0.62
C LEU A 59 -15.12 -8.96 0.96
N ARG A 60 -13.97 -9.61 1.11
CA ARG A 60 -12.69 -8.93 1.37
C ARG A 60 -11.74 -9.12 0.20
N PRO A 61 -11.22 -8.04 -0.42
CA PRO A 61 -10.29 -8.16 -1.54
C PRO A 61 -9.00 -8.86 -1.10
N LEU A 62 -8.49 -9.76 -1.94
CA LEU A 62 -7.17 -10.38 -1.77
C LEU A 62 -6.08 -9.63 -2.53
N ASP A 63 -6.46 -8.85 -3.52
CA ASP A 63 -5.52 -8.07 -4.33
C ASP A 63 -5.25 -6.71 -3.68
N GLU A 64 -3.99 -6.30 -3.71
CA GLU A 64 -3.50 -5.00 -3.19
C GLU A 64 -3.92 -3.80 -4.04
N THR A 65 -5.04 -3.84 -4.70
CA THR A 65 -5.51 -2.63 -5.38
C THR A 65 -5.78 -1.58 -4.32
N ALA A 66 -5.16 -0.42 -4.48
CA ALA A 66 -5.35 0.75 -3.65
C ALA A 66 -6.83 1.13 -3.63
N GLN A 67 -7.58 0.49 -2.74
CA GLN A 67 -9.01 0.72 -2.60
C GLN A 67 -9.22 1.86 -1.63
N VAL A 68 -9.82 2.92 -2.12
CA VAL A 68 -10.26 4.04 -1.29
C VAL A 68 -11.77 3.93 -1.07
N GLY A 69 -12.17 3.61 0.16
CA GLY A 69 -13.57 3.47 0.52
C GLY A 69 -14.18 2.09 0.18
N PRO A 70 -15.51 1.94 0.27
CA PRO A 70 -16.19 0.65 0.13
C PRO A 70 -16.39 0.19 -1.33
N LEU A 71 -16.08 1.03 -2.32
CA LEU A 71 -16.30 0.73 -3.72
C LEU A 71 -15.07 0.06 -4.34
N PHE A 72 -15.21 -1.18 -4.72
CA PHE A 72 -14.20 -1.92 -5.47
C PHE A 72 -14.47 -1.83 -6.96
N ARG A 73 -13.50 -1.35 -7.76
CA ARG A 73 -13.66 -1.14 -9.20
C ARG A 73 -12.95 -2.21 -10.02
N LEU A 74 -13.73 -2.92 -10.82
CA LEU A 74 -13.27 -3.79 -11.90
C LEU A 74 -13.12 -2.94 -13.16
N GLN A 75 -11.90 -2.57 -13.50
CA GLN A 75 -11.58 -1.62 -14.57
C GLN A 75 -11.20 -2.35 -15.85
N GLY A 76 -11.72 -1.87 -17.01
CA GLY A 76 -11.30 -2.30 -18.33
C GLY A 76 -12.18 -3.36 -18.98
N GLN A 77 -11.75 -3.80 -20.17
CA GLN A 77 -12.47 -4.80 -20.97
C GLN A 77 -12.44 -6.19 -20.33
N GLN A 78 -11.34 -6.52 -19.66
CA GLN A 78 -11.21 -7.74 -18.86
C GLN A 78 -10.63 -7.36 -17.50
N ALA A 79 -11.41 -7.60 -16.46
CA ALA A 79 -10.94 -7.41 -15.09
C ALA A 79 -11.28 -8.66 -14.28
N ARG A 80 -10.38 -9.03 -13.40
CA ARG A 80 -10.56 -10.13 -12.46
C ARG A 80 -10.13 -9.68 -11.08
N ALA A 81 -10.96 -9.98 -10.08
CA ALA A 81 -10.63 -9.76 -8.70
C ALA A 81 -10.97 -10.98 -7.86
N ALA A 82 -10.14 -11.22 -6.86
CA ALA A 82 -10.30 -12.29 -5.89
C ALA A 82 -10.66 -11.71 -4.52
N PHE A 83 -11.60 -12.34 -3.86
CA PHE A 83 -12.10 -11.94 -2.55
C PHE A 83 -12.12 -13.13 -1.61
N ARG A 84 -11.80 -12.88 -0.36
CA ARG A 84 -12.03 -13.83 0.72
C ARG A 84 -13.43 -13.63 1.29
N LEU A 85 -14.12 -14.72 1.59
CA LEU A 85 -15.42 -14.73 2.23
C LEU A 85 -15.41 -15.79 3.35
N PHE A 86 -15.42 -15.31 4.60
CA PHE A 86 -15.42 -16.20 5.75
C PHE A 86 -16.85 -16.48 6.20
N LEU A 87 -17.33 -17.71 6.04
CA LEU A 87 -18.72 -18.08 6.30
C LEU A 87 -18.87 -18.90 7.58
N PRO A 88 -19.83 -18.58 8.46
CA PRO A 88 -20.25 -19.46 9.52
C PRO A 88 -21.02 -20.65 8.96
N THR A 89 -21.16 -21.70 9.76
CA THR A 89 -21.86 -22.93 9.36
C THR A 89 -23.30 -22.65 8.91
N GLU A 90 -23.95 -21.70 9.52
CA GLU A 90 -25.34 -21.31 9.26
C GLU A 90 -25.53 -20.61 7.89
N ALA A 91 -24.47 -20.12 7.30
CA ALA A 91 -24.49 -19.48 5.99
C ALA A 91 -24.36 -20.44 4.82
N VAL A 92 -23.97 -21.69 5.07
CA VAL A 92 -23.83 -22.71 4.02
C VAL A 92 -25.21 -22.99 3.41
N GLY A 93 -25.34 -22.85 2.07
CA GLY A 93 -26.62 -22.92 1.35
C GLY A 93 -27.38 -21.61 1.23
N GLY A 94 -26.79 -20.49 1.71
CA GLY A 94 -27.33 -19.14 1.56
C GLY A 94 -27.19 -18.56 0.14
N THR A 95 -27.34 -17.23 0.04
CA THR A 95 -27.19 -16.47 -1.19
C THR A 95 -26.12 -15.39 -1.06
N LEU A 96 -25.29 -15.23 -2.10
CA LEU A 96 -24.38 -14.10 -2.26
C LEU A 96 -25.14 -12.96 -2.91
N THR A 97 -25.07 -11.78 -2.33
CA THR A 97 -25.58 -10.54 -2.90
C THR A 97 -24.39 -9.67 -3.31
N LEU A 98 -24.44 -9.13 -4.54
CA LEU A 98 -23.50 -8.14 -5.03
C LEU A 98 -24.25 -6.83 -5.30
N ALA A 99 -23.96 -5.79 -4.53
CA ALA A 99 -24.43 -4.44 -4.82
C ALA A 99 -23.45 -3.81 -5.80
N GLN A 100 -23.89 -3.56 -7.03
CA GLN A 100 -23.00 -3.13 -8.10
C GLN A 100 -23.61 -2.04 -8.96
N ARG A 101 -22.77 -1.29 -9.64
CA ARG A 101 -23.10 -0.39 -10.73
C ARG A 101 -22.01 -0.44 -11.79
N SER A 102 -22.36 -0.08 -13.01
CA SER A 102 -21.47 -0.15 -14.15
C SER A 102 -21.44 1.15 -14.94
N SER A 103 -20.39 1.35 -15.72
CA SER A 103 -20.28 2.47 -16.64
C SER A 103 -21.41 2.44 -17.69
N ILE A 104 -21.93 3.62 -18.00
CA ILE A 104 -22.93 3.80 -19.07
C ILE A 104 -22.38 3.42 -20.45
N ASP A 105 -21.06 3.42 -20.61
CA ASP A 105 -20.37 3.12 -21.86
C ASP A 105 -20.29 1.62 -22.17
N ILE A 106 -20.69 0.78 -21.22
CA ILE A 106 -20.77 -0.67 -21.40
C ILE A 106 -21.94 -1.03 -22.33
N LEU A 107 -21.68 -1.93 -23.30
CA LEU A 107 -22.68 -2.58 -24.14
C LEU A 107 -23.19 -3.86 -23.46
N PRO A 108 -24.37 -3.86 -22.84
CA PRO A 108 -24.82 -4.97 -21.99
C PRO A 108 -24.96 -6.30 -22.76
N GLU A 109 -25.39 -6.25 -24.02
CA GLU A 109 -25.69 -7.44 -24.83
C GLU A 109 -24.46 -8.31 -25.10
N SER A 110 -23.27 -7.72 -25.03
CA SER A 110 -21.98 -8.40 -25.26
C SER A 110 -21.04 -8.34 -24.06
N SER A 111 -21.57 -7.93 -22.89
CA SER A 111 -20.81 -7.85 -21.65
C SER A 111 -21.38 -8.78 -20.60
N GLN A 112 -20.52 -9.36 -19.76
CA GLN A 112 -20.95 -10.25 -18.68
C GLN A 112 -20.01 -10.13 -17.47
N ILE A 113 -20.59 -10.38 -16.31
CA ILE A 113 -19.87 -10.57 -15.05
C ILE A 113 -20.06 -12.02 -14.61
N ILE A 114 -18.96 -12.72 -14.36
CA ILE A 114 -18.95 -14.13 -13.93
C ILE A 114 -18.48 -14.18 -12.51
N VAL A 115 -19.19 -14.89 -11.65
CA VAL A 115 -18.86 -15.07 -10.23
C VAL A 115 -18.59 -16.53 -9.96
N ARG A 116 -17.42 -16.80 -9.35
CA ARG A 116 -16.99 -18.15 -8.95
C ARG A 116 -16.79 -18.22 -7.45
N MET A 117 -17.12 -19.36 -6.87
CA MET A 117 -16.86 -19.72 -5.48
C MET A 117 -15.95 -20.96 -5.47
N ASN A 118 -14.75 -20.85 -4.87
CA ASN A 118 -13.76 -21.93 -4.85
C ASN A 118 -13.57 -22.57 -6.25
N ASP A 119 -13.37 -21.71 -7.27
CA ASP A 119 -13.21 -22.02 -8.72
C ASP A 119 -14.45 -22.57 -9.43
N GLN A 120 -15.55 -22.84 -8.72
CA GLN A 120 -16.82 -23.24 -9.34
C GLN A 120 -17.67 -22.00 -9.64
N GLU A 121 -18.19 -21.90 -10.87
CA GLU A 121 -19.12 -20.83 -11.24
C GLU A 121 -20.44 -20.98 -10.48
N ILE A 122 -20.81 -19.93 -9.72
CA ILE A 122 -22.07 -19.88 -8.97
C ILE A 122 -23.12 -19.00 -9.65
N GLY A 123 -22.71 -18.14 -10.58
CA GLY A 123 -23.61 -17.31 -11.35
C GLY A 123 -22.90 -16.39 -12.31
N ARG A 124 -23.69 -15.86 -13.26
CA ARG A 124 -23.29 -14.80 -14.18
C ARG A 124 -24.45 -13.85 -14.41
N PHE A 125 -24.11 -12.59 -14.67
CA PHE A 125 -25.12 -11.58 -14.98
C PHE A 125 -24.61 -10.55 -15.99
N THR A 126 -25.55 -9.87 -16.64
CA THR A 126 -25.27 -8.78 -17.57
C THR A 126 -25.22 -7.46 -16.80
N PRO A 127 -24.17 -6.62 -16.97
CA PRO A 127 -24.09 -5.32 -16.32
C PRO A 127 -25.09 -4.34 -16.94
N ARG A 128 -26.20 -4.10 -16.24
CA ARG A 128 -27.30 -3.20 -16.68
C ARG A 128 -27.62 -2.10 -15.68
N GLN A 129 -26.95 -2.07 -14.54
CA GLN A 129 -27.14 -1.06 -13.51
C GLN A 129 -26.22 0.13 -13.76
N PHE A 130 -26.77 1.18 -14.37
CA PHE A 130 -26.04 2.40 -14.71
C PHE A 130 -26.44 3.52 -13.75
N GLY A 131 -25.47 4.14 -13.10
CA GLY A 131 -25.68 5.27 -12.20
C GLY A 131 -25.96 4.87 -10.75
N ALA A 132 -27.10 4.24 -10.44
CA ALA A 132 -27.42 3.79 -9.08
C ALA A 132 -26.93 2.35 -8.83
N LEU A 133 -26.60 2.03 -7.57
CA LEU A 133 -26.32 0.66 -7.16
C LEU A 133 -27.55 -0.23 -7.32
N GLY A 134 -27.37 -1.41 -7.88
CA GLY A 134 -28.38 -2.46 -7.96
C GLY A 134 -27.86 -3.77 -7.39
N ALA A 135 -28.72 -4.52 -6.71
CA ALA A 135 -28.36 -5.80 -6.13
C ALA A 135 -28.58 -6.95 -7.12
N VAL A 136 -27.59 -7.83 -7.22
CA VAL A 136 -27.69 -9.12 -7.91
C VAL A 136 -27.46 -10.22 -6.89
N THR A 137 -28.39 -11.20 -6.81
CA THR A 137 -28.30 -12.33 -5.87
C THR A 137 -28.10 -13.63 -6.63
N MET A 138 -27.28 -14.50 -6.06
CA MET A 138 -26.98 -15.82 -6.59
C MET A 138 -26.80 -16.86 -5.48
N PRO A 139 -27.19 -18.12 -5.67
CA PRO A 139 -26.96 -19.16 -4.68
C PRO A 139 -25.46 -19.43 -4.52
N LEU A 140 -25.01 -19.76 -3.31
CA LEU A 140 -23.61 -20.04 -3.04
C LEU A 140 -23.07 -21.31 -3.72
N GLY A 141 -23.95 -22.22 -4.14
CA GLY A 141 -23.58 -23.47 -4.79
C GLY A 141 -23.08 -24.54 -3.82
N GLU A 142 -22.62 -25.66 -4.38
CA GLU A 142 -22.15 -26.82 -3.60
C GLU A 142 -20.68 -26.74 -3.19
N ALA A 143 -19.89 -25.84 -3.83
CA ALA A 143 -18.48 -25.65 -3.52
C ALA A 143 -18.23 -24.84 -2.24
N VAL A 144 -19.29 -24.27 -1.65
CA VAL A 144 -19.20 -23.48 -0.42
C VAL A 144 -18.94 -24.36 0.79
N ARG A 145 -18.17 -23.84 1.75
CA ARG A 145 -17.87 -24.49 3.02
C ARG A 145 -17.92 -23.49 4.17
N ALA A 146 -18.14 -23.99 5.39
CA ALA A 146 -17.93 -23.20 6.59
C ALA A 146 -16.44 -22.83 6.72
N GLY A 147 -16.15 -21.62 7.19
CA GLY A 147 -14.81 -21.06 7.22
C GLY A 147 -14.48 -20.26 5.96
N ASP A 148 -13.25 -20.32 5.54
CA ASP A 148 -12.68 -19.46 4.50
C ASP A 148 -13.00 -19.98 3.09
N ASN A 149 -13.53 -19.08 2.23
CA ASN A 149 -13.86 -19.36 0.84
C ASN A 149 -13.24 -18.29 -0.06
N LEU A 150 -12.88 -18.71 -1.29
CA LEU A 150 -12.39 -17.82 -2.35
C LEU A 150 -13.53 -17.46 -3.30
N VAL A 151 -13.84 -16.18 -3.42
CA VAL A 151 -14.77 -15.64 -4.42
C VAL A 151 -13.99 -14.93 -5.50
N THR A 152 -14.18 -15.31 -6.76
CA THR A 152 -13.56 -14.62 -7.91
C THR A 152 -14.65 -13.96 -8.73
N ILE A 153 -14.49 -12.67 -9.03
CA ILE A 153 -15.38 -11.91 -9.92
C ILE A 153 -14.59 -11.57 -11.17
N GLU A 154 -15.07 -12.01 -12.31
CA GLU A 154 -14.48 -11.76 -13.63
C GLU A 154 -15.46 -10.88 -14.44
N ALA A 155 -15.00 -9.69 -14.83
CA ALA A 155 -15.74 -8.77 -15.68
C ALA A 155 -15.21 -8.87 -17.11
N GLN A 156 -16.13 -9.06 -18.05
CA GLN A 156 -15.89 -9.01 -19.49
C GLN A 156 -16.75 -7.90 -20.05
N HIS A 157 -16.17 -6.73 -20.29
CA HIS A 157 -16.88 -5.55 -20.77
C HIS A 157 -16.63 -5.32 -22.25
N ARG A 158 -17.62 -4.81 -22.96
CA ARG A 158 -17.51 -4.28 -24.33
C ARG A 158 -18.05 -2.86 -24.34
N HIS A 159 -17.31 -1.97 -24.97
CA HIS A 159 -17.73 -0.58 -25.11
C HIS A 159 -18.76 -0.44 -26.21
N ARG A 160 -19.70 0.51 -26.06
CA ARG A 160 -20.79 0.75 -27.01
C ARG A 160 -20.33 1.28 -28.35
N ILE A 161 -19.25 2.09 -28.36
CA ILE A 161 -18.83 2.87 -29.52
C ILE A 161 -17.35 2.59 -29.86
N TYR A 162 -16.46 2.68 -28.86
CA TYR A 162 -15.03 2.60 -29.08
C TYR A 162 -14.47 1.19 -28.92
N CYS A 163 -13.33 0.96 -29.52
CA CYS A 163 -12.49 -0.20 -29.28
C CYS A 163 -11.02 0.24 -29.19
N GLY A 164 -10.23 -0.50 -28.43
CA GLY A 164 -8.84 -0.17 -28.17
C GLY A 164 -8.59 0.45 -26.81
N ALA A 165 -7.42 1.05 -26.63
CA ALA A 165 -6.97 1.55 -25.34
C ALA A 165 -7.86 2.66 -24.78
N ASP A 166 -8.43 3.50 -25.63
CA ASP A 166 -9.32 4.60 -25.20
C ASP A 166 -10.59 4.06 -24.51
N ALA A 167 -11.13 2.94 -25.00
CA ALA A 167 -12.30 2.30 -24.39
C ALA A 167 -12.02 1.70 -23.01
N GLU A 168 -10.77 1.34 -22.71
CA GLU A 168 -10.38 0.68 -21.46
C GLU A 168 -10.66 1.54 -20.23
N PHE A 169 -10.44 2.85 -20.35
CA PHE A 169 -10.59 3.77 -19.22
C PHE A 169 -12.06 4.08 -18.91
N ASP A 170 -12.95 3.95 -19.90
CA ASP A 170 -14.38 4.24 -19.77
C ASP A 170 -15.18 3.03 -19.27
N LEU A 171 -14.59 1.83 -19.34
CA LEU A 171 -15.22 0.58 -18.94
C LEU A 171 -14.91 0.21 -17.51
N TRP A 172 -15.93 0.12 -16.67
CA TRP A 172 -15.78 -0.32 -15.28
C TRP A 172 -17.09 -0.85 -14.71
N THR A 173 -16.95 -1.76 -13.76
CA THR A 173 -18.02 -2.16 -12.83
C THR A 173 -17.52 -1.96 -11.41
N GLU A 174 -18.26 -1.23 -10.60
CA GLU A 174 -18.00 -1.04 -9.17
C GLU A 174 -18.90 -1.98 -8.37
N VAL A 175 -18.30 -2.63 -7.38
CA VAL A 175 -18.96 -3.45 -6.38
C VAL A 175 -18.85 -2.73 -5.03
N ASP A 176 -19.95 -2.45 -4.38
CA ASP A 176 -19.98 -1.88 -3.04
C ASP A 176 -19.79 -3.00 -2.02
N LEU A 177 -18.59 -3.10 -1.45
CA LEU A 177 -18.24 -4.15 -0.49
C LEU A 177 -19.00 -4.03 0.83
N SER A 178 -19.44 -2.82 1.20
CA SER A 178 -20.26 -2.62 2.41
C SER A 178 -21.67 -3.19 2.31
N GLN A 179 -22.14 -3.40 1.08
CA GLN A 179 -23.47 -3.95 0.78
C GLN A 179 -23.41 -5.30 0.05
N SER A 180 -22.20 -5.80 -0.21
CA SER A 180 -21.97 -7.06 -0.91
C SER A 180 -21.46 -8.13 0.04
N GLY A 181 -22.05 -9.32 -0.06
CA GLY A 181 -21.70 -10.43 0.82
C GLY A 181 -22.88 -11.38 1.02
N VAL A 182 -22.81 -12.17 2.07
CA VAL A 182 -23.89 -13.10 2.46
C VAL A 182 -24.70 -12.47 3.58
N ALA A 183 -25.98 -12.24 3.32
CA ALA A 183 -26.90 -11.70 4.30
C ALA A 183 -27.47 -12.83 5.19
N LEU A 184 -27.36 -12.64 6.51
CA LEU A 184 -27.93 -13.55 7.51
C LEU A 184 -28.73 -12.76 8.54
N PRO A 185 -29.93 -13.28 8.96
CA PRO A 185 -30.61 -12.73 10.11
C PRO A 185 -29.69 -12.79 11.34
N ALA A 186 -29.57 -11.71 12.08
CA ALA A 186 -28.73 -11.67 13.30
C ALA A 186 -29.04 -12.81 14.26
N ALA A 187 -30.33 -13.21 14.37
CA ALA A 187 -30.76 -14.33 15.21
C ALA A 187 -30.29 -15.71 14.74
N ALA A 188 -29.93 -15.84 13.45
CA ALA A 188 -29.49 -17.12 12.87
C ALA A 188 -27.99 -17.40 13.13
N ILE A 189 -27.18 -16.38 13.46
CA ILE A 189 -25.75 -16.58 13.70
C ILE A 189 -25.55 -17.27 15.03
N GLY A 190 -24.78 -18.38 15.04
CA GLY A 190 -24.49 -19.17 16.22
C GLY A 190 -23.43 -18.61 17.16
N THR A 191 -22.96 -19.44 18.07
CA THR A 191 -21.87 -19.14 19.02
C THR A 191 -20.66 -20.05 18.81
N GLU A 192 -20.53 -20.60 17.61
CA GLU A 192 -19.38 -21.40 17.23
C GLU A 192 -18.16 -20.48 16.87
N PRO A 193 -16.93 -21.01 16.91
CA PRO A 193 -15.75 -20.24 16.52
C PRO A 193 -15.86 -19.61 15.12
N THR A 194 -16.41 -20.33 14.14
CA THR A 194 -16.64 -19.82 12.77
C THR A 194 -17.61 -18.65 12.76
N SER A 195 -18.66 -18.67 13.58
CA SER A 195 -19.63 -17.58 13.70
C SER A 195 -19.02 -16.34 14.32
N PHE A 196 -18.14 -16.51 15.31
CA PHE A 196 -17.39 -15.40 15.91
C PHE A 196 -16.42 -14.77 14.92
N ILE A 197 -15.65 -15.58 14.17
CA ILE A 197 -14.71 -15.07 13.17
C ILE A 197 -15.46 -14.33 12.04
N ALA A 198 -16.59 -14.86 11.56
CA ALA A 198 -17.45 -14.16 10.59
C ALA A 198 -17.98 -12.82 11.14
N ALA A 199 -18.33 -12.78 12.42
CA ALA A 199 -18.74 -11.55 13.08
C ALA A 199 -17.57 -10.54 13.23
N LEU A 200 -16.33 -11.03 13.47
CA LEU A 200 -15.12 -10.18 13.49
C LEU A 200 -14.89 -9.54 12.12
N THR A 201 -14.98 -10.31 11.02
CA THR A 201 -14.81 -9.74 9.67
C THR A 201 -15.90 -8.71 9.36
N ALA A 202 -17.15 -9.00 9.69
CA ALA A 202 -18.26 -8.07 9.51
C ALA A 202 -18.06 -6.78 10.33
N GLN A 203 -17.56 -6.88 11.57
CA GLN A 203 -17.25 -5.71 12.41
C GLN A 203 -16.11 -4.88 11.82
N ALA A 204 -15.02 -5.52 11.39
CA ALA A 204 -13.87 -4.83 10.78
C ALA A 204 -14.26 -4.07 9.52
N GLU A 205 -15.00 -4.72 8.60
CA GLU A 205 -15.44 -4.09 7.34
C GLU A 205 -16.51 -3.02 7.53
N SER A 206 -17.21 -3.02 8.65
CA SER A 206 -18.13 -1.91 8.98
C SER A 206 -17.42 -0.58 9.26
N GLY A 207 -16.08 -0.56 9.26
CA GLY A 207 -15.25 0.60 9.60
C GLY A 207 -15.29 0.97 11.08
N ARG A 208 -15.81 0.08 11.95
CA ARG A 208 -15.93 0.30 13.38
C ARG A 208 -14.95 -0.57 14.16
N PRO A 209 -14.43 -0.08 15.29
CA PRO A 209 -13.51 -0.84 16.11
C PRO A 209 -14.14 -2.11 16.67
N ILE A 210 -13.33 -3.16 16.79
CA ILE A 210 -13.64 -4.35 17.56
C ILE A 210 -13.25 -4.04 19.01
N GLU A 211 -14.24 -3.85 19.86
CA GLU A 211 -14.02 -3.46 21.24
C GLU A 211 -13.54 -4.61 22.11
N ILE A 212 -12.45 -4.38 22.84
CA ILE A 212 -12.00 -5.21 23.96
C ILE A 212 -12.48 -4.52 25.23
N ARG A 213 -13.62 -4.97 25.75
CA ARG A 213 -14.26 -4.43 26.94
C ARG A 213 -13.66 -4.98 28.21
N THR A 214 -13.12 -4.13 29.05
CA THR A 214 -12.49 -4.52 30.29
C THR A 214 -12.64 -3.43 31.36
N PRO A 215 -12.90 -3.80 32.65
CA PRO A 215 -12.90 -2.85 33.72
C PRO A 215 -11.52 -2.24 34.00
N THR A 216 -10.46 -3.06 33.81
CA THR A 216 -9.06 -2.67 34.01
C THR A 216 -8.27 -3.14 32.78
N PRO A 217 -7.53 -2.26 32.08
CA PRO A 217 -6.71 -2.66 30.95
C PRO A 217 -5.71 -3.74 31.38
N PRO A 218 -5.60 -4.87 30.65
CA PRO A 218 -4.57 -5.87 30.89
C PRO A 218 -3.18 -5.31 30.55
N ASP A 219 -2.16 -6.05 30.95
CA ASP A 219 -0.78 -5.76 30.57
C ASP A 219 -0.57 -5.96 29.06
N GLU A 220 0.51 -5.39 28.54
CA GLU A 220 0.86 -5.43 27.09
C GLU A 220 1.03 -6.86 26.60
N ALA A 221 1.60 -7.77 27.41
CA ALA A 221 1.83 -9.16 27.00
C ALA A 221 0.51 -9.91 26.79
N THR A 222 -0.44 -9.71 27.68
CA THR A 222 -1.80 -10.27 27.56
C THR A 222 -2.52 -9.73 26.32
N LEU A 223 -2.48 -8.43 26.10
CA LEU A 223 -3.09 -7.80 24.92
C LEU A 223 -2.44 -8.28 23.61
N ARG A 224 -1.14 -8.45 23.60
CA ARG A 224 -0.40 -9.00 22.48
C ARG A 224 -0.83 -10.43 22.15
N THR A 225 -0.86 -11.30 23.16
CA THR A 225 -1.31 -12.70 22.99
C THR A 225 -2.76 -12.76 22.49
N LEU A 226 -3.63 -11.89 23.02
CA LEU A 226 -5.02 -11.78 22.58
C LEU A 226 -5.11 -11.32 21.11
N ALA A 227 -4.39 -10.25 20.75
CA ALA A 227 -4.37 -9.76 19.36
C ALA A 227 -3.86 -10.80 18.37
N GLN A 228 -2.81 -11.54 18.73
CA GLN A 228 -2.29 -12.67 17.93
C GLN A 228 -3.33 -13.77 17.77
N ALA A 229 -4.00 -14.15 18.85
CA ALA A 229 -5.01 -15.20 18.83
C ALA A 229 -6.20 -14.82 17.93
N LEU A 230 -6.62 -13.56 17.95
CA LEU A 230 -7.70 -13.02 17.13
C LEU A 230 -7.30 -12.89 15.65
N GLY A 231 -6.05 -12.49 15.36
CA GLY A 231 -5.55 -12.32 13.99
C GLY A 231 -5.19 -13.64 13.30
N ARG A 232 -4.89 -14.71 14.07
CA ARG A 232 -4.43 -16.00 13.53
C ARG A 232 -5.38 -16.64 12.50
N PRO A 233 -6.72 -16.69 12.72
CA PRO A 233 -7.65 -17.24 11.74
C PRO A 233 -7.91 -16.35 10.53
N LEU A 234 -7.45 -15.10 10.56
CA LEU A 234 -7.65 -14.10 9.52
C LEU A 234 -6.29 -13.64 8.97
N PRO A 235 -5.62 -14.52 8.20
CA PRO A 235 -4.33 -14.17 7.63
C PRO A 235 -4.45 -12.95 6.69
N ASP A 236 -3.46 -12.06 6.77
CA ASP A 236 -3.35 -10.84 5.96
C ASP A 236 -4.42 -9.78 6.26
N GLU A 237 -5.11 -9.91 7.40
CA GLU A 237 -6.08 -8.93 7.89
C GLU A 237 -5.60 -8.29 9.18
N ALA A 238 -5.68 -6.98 9.25
CA ALA A 238 -5.48 -6.25 10.49
C ALA A 238 -6.84 -5.92 11.11
N LEU A 239 -7.05 -6.42 12.32
CA LEU A 239 -8.27 -6.16 13.07
C LEU A 239 -8.22 -4.77 13.72
N PRO A 240 -9.24 -3.92 13.58
CA PRO A 240 -9.31 -2.60 14.21
C PRO A 240 -9.65 -2.74 15.72
N LEU A 241 -8.74 -3.35 16.49
CA LEU A 241 -8.90 -3.60 17.91
C LEU A 241 -8.80 -2.31 18.71
N ALA A 242 -9.71 -2.10 19.66
CA ALA A 242 -9.72 -0.95 20.57
C ALA A 242 -10.10 -1.34 21.99
N LEU A 243 -9.43 -0.73 22.97
CA LEU A 243 -9.78 -0.91 24.37
C LEU A 243 -10.97 -0.01 24.73
N SER A 244 -11.96 -0.56 25.42
CA SER A 244 -13.12 0.17 25.89
C SER A 244 -13.53 -0.23 27.31
N LYS A 245 -14.34 0.60 27.94
CA LYS A 245 -14.91 0.29 29.24
C LYS A 245 -16.16 -0.58 29.11
N PRO A 246 -16.49 -1.43 30.10
CA PRO A 246 -17.69 -2.28 30.04
C PRO A 246 -19.00 -1.54 29.79
N TRP A 247 -19.06 -0.27 30.26
CA TRP A 247 -20.23 0.61 30.14
C TRP A 247 -20.15 1.61 28.98
N SER A 248 -19.20 1.46 28.07
CA SER A 248 -19.14 2.31 26.87
C SER A 248 -20.40 2.14 26.05
N ALA A 249 -21.02 3.27 25.66
CA ALA A 249 -22.20 3.25 24.81
C ALA A 249 -21.80 2.84 23.39
N GLU A 250 -22.62 2.02 22.78
CA GLU A 250 -22.44 1.63 21.37
C GLU A 250 -23.00 2.72 20.44
N THR A 251 -22.24 3.06 19.43
CA THR A 251 -22.63 4.09 18.44
C THR A 251 -23.32 3.51 17.20
N GLY A 252 -23.72 2.25 17.25
CA GLY A 252 -24.39 1.57 16.14
C GLY A 252 -24.47 0.05 16.32
N PRO A 253 -24.95 -0.69 15.33
CA PRO A 253 -25.06 -2.15 15.41
C PRO A 253 -23.65 -2.75 15.60
N THR A 254 -23.51 -3.63 16.59
CA THR A 254 -22.27 -4.34 16.91
C THR A 254 -22.39 -5.79 16.46
N TYR A 255 -21.44 -6.26 15.66
CA TYR A 255 -21.41 -7.65 15.18
C TYR A 255 -20.56 -8.53 16.10
N ALA A 256 -19.36 -8.06 16.49
CA ALA A 256 -18.47 -8.78 17.37
C ALA A 256 -17.83 -7.86 18.40
N ARG A 257 -17.56 -8.40 19.59
CA ARG A 257 -16.74 -7.78 20.64
C ARG A 257 -16.09 -8.81 21.52
N ILE A 258 -15.06 -8.41 22.23
CA ILE A 258 -14.38 -9.21 23.25
C ILE A 258 -14.71 -8.61 24.62
N THR A 259 -14.95 -9.44 25.61
CA THR A 259 -15.20 -9.00 26.99
C THR A 259 -14.30 -9.74 27.95
N LEU A 260 -13.52 -9.04 28.74
CA LEU A 260 -12.70 -9.58 29.81
C LEU A 260 -13.46 -9.39 31.12
N LEU A 261 -13.74 -10.49 31.81
CA LEU A 261 -14.56 -10.48 33.03
C LEU A 261 -13.81 -11.11 34.19
N PRO A 262 -13.79 -10.47 35.38
CA PRO A 262 -13.38 -11.11 36.60
C PRO A 262 -14.31 -12.29 36.96
N SER A 263 -13.76 -13.46 37.28
CA SER A 263 -14.46 -14.71 37.59
C SER A 263 -13.59 -15.55 38.55
N ASP A 264 -14.10 -16.66 39.04
CA ASP A 264 -13.36 -17.52 39.97
C ASP A 264 -12.32 -18.41 39.24
N ALA A 265 -12.39 -18.52 37.90
CA ALA A 265 -11.50 -19.36 37.11
C ALA A 265 -11.27 -18.81 35.71
N ASP A 266 -10.13 -19.19 35.11
CA ASP A 266 -9.86 -18.93 33.70
C ASP A 266 -10.78 -19.76 32.81
N ARG A 267 -11.54 -19.09 31.94
CA ARG A 267 -12.44 -19.72 30.99
C ARG A 267 -12.62 -18.84 29.76
N VAL A 268 -12.71 -19.46 28.60
CA VAL A 268 -13.12 -18.79 27.35
C VAL A 268 -14.43 -19.36 26.86
N SER A 269 -15.33 -18.52 26.37
CA SER A 269 -16.60 -18.93 25.78
C SER A 269 -17.07 -17.89 24.74
N ILE A 270 -17.83 -18.35 23.76
CA ILE A 270 -18.52 -17.47 22.83
C ILE A 270 -19.99 -17.42 23.23
N ARG A 271 -20.52 -16.20 23.38
CA ARG A 271 -21.90 -15.97 23.82
C ARG A 271 -22.57 -14.94 22.92
N ARG A 272 -23.89 -14.92 22.94
CA ARG A 272 -24.67 -13.85 22.30
C ARG A 272 -24.92 -12.74 23.32
N GLY A 273 -24.60 -11.52 22.93
CA GLY A 273 -24.95 -10.30 23.68
C GLY A 273 -26.44 -10.00 23.61
N GLY A 274 -26.95 -9.19 24.54
CA GLY A 274 -28.33 -8.72 24.51
C GLY A 274 -28.68 -7.84 23.31
N ASP A 275 -27.68 -7.27 22.68
CA ASP A 275 -27.69 -6.47 21.44
C ASP A 275 -27.60 -7.31 20.17
N GLY A 276 -27.52 -8.64 20.30
CA GLY A 276 -27.35 -9.57 19.19
C GLY A 276 -25.92 -9.82 18.74
N ALA A 277 -24.92 -9.10 19.27
CA ALA A 277 -23.52 -9.29 18.95
C ALA A 277 -23.01 -10.68 19.36
N VAL A 278 -22.05 -11.24 18.61
CA VAL A 278 -21.31 -12.44 19.03
C VAL A 278 -20.15 -11.98 19.91
N VAL A 279 -20.13 -12.43 21.16
CA VAL A 279 -19.20 -11.93 22.19
C VAL A 279 -18.27 -13.05 22.60
N LEU A 280 -16.96 -12.84 22.42
CA LEU A 280 -15.92 -13.66 23.03
C LEU A 280 -15.74 -13.20 24.47
N VAL A 281 -16.05 -14.06 25.41
CA VAL A 281 -15.90 -13.78 26.86
C VAL A 281 -14.68 -14.54 27.36
N LEU A 282 -13.72 -13.81 27.92
CA LEU A 282 -12.56 -14.34 28.60
C LEU A 282 -12.69 -14.02 30.10
N GLU A 283 -12.96 -15.03 30.89
CA GLU A 283 -13.08 -14.95 32.34
C GLU A 283 -11.71 -15.20 32.98
N HIS A 284 -11.39 -14.45 34.05
CA HIS A 284 -10.11 -14.58 34.75
C HIS A 284 -10.26 -14.26 36.26
N PRO A 285 -9.40 -14.80 37.14
CA PRO A 285 -9.44 -14.50 38.57
C PRO A 285 -9.28 -12.99 38.85
N PRO A 286 -9.98 -12.45 39.85
CA PRO A 286 -9.83 -11.05 40.28
C PRO A 286 -8.37 -10.74 40.63
N GLY A 287 -7.80 -9.68 40.02
CA GLY A 287 -6.39 -9.29 40.22
C GLY A 287 -5.38 -10.14 39.48
N GLY A 288 -5.83 -11.17 38.74
CA GLY A 288 -5.01 -11.94 37.80
C GLY A 288 -5.02 -11.38 36.38
N SER A 289 -4.01 -11.74 35.56
CA SER A 289 -4.01 -11.43 34.14
C SER A 289 -4.88 -12.45 33.39
N PRO A 290 -5.70 -12.01 32.40
CA PRO A 290 -6.49 -12.92 31.56
C PRO A 290 -5.59 -13.91 30.80
N ASN A 291 -5.97 -15.21 30.81
CA ASN A 291 -5.23 -16.23 30.03
C ASN A 291 -5.62 -16.19 28.55
N ALA A 292 -4.99 -15.32 27.80
CA ALA A 292 -5.29 -15.10 26.38
C ALA A 292 -4.95 -16.34 25.47
N SER A 293 -4.14 -17.30 25.94
CA SER A 293 -3.83 -18.52 25.18
C SER A 293 -5.05 -19.40 24.95
N LEU A 294 -6.04 -19.35 25.86
CA LEU A 294 -7.30 -20.07 25.69
C LEU A 294 -8.07 -19.64 24.44
N VAL A 295 -7.92 -18.37 24.04
CA VAL A 295 -8.52 -17.85 22.79
C VAL A 295 -7.85 -18.49 21.57
N ALA A 296 -6.52 -18.63 21.59
CA ALA A 296 -5.80 -19.30 20.50
C ALA A 296 -6.20 -20.77 20.35
N ASP A 297 -6.42 -21.47 21.47
CA ASP A 297 -6.87 -22.87 21.47
C ASP A 297 -8.31 -22.99 20.93
N LEU A 298 -9.19 -22.05 21.31
CA LEU A 298 -10.59 -22.04 20.85
C LEU A 298 -10.71 -21.74 19.36
N LEU A 299 -9.98 -20.75 18.86
CA LEU A 299 -10.07 -20.28 17.47
C LEU A 299 -9.13 -21.04 16.52
N GLY A 300 -8.08 -21.68 17.03
CA GLY A 300 -7.01 -22.28 16.24
C GLY A 300 -7.42 -23.51 15.41
N ALA A 301 -8.58 -24.10 15.67
CA ALA A 301 -9.14 -25.24 14.93
C ALA A 301 -9.91 -24.81 13.66
N THR A 302 -10.06 -23.51 13.41
CA THR A 302 -10.85 -22.99 12.28
C THR A 302 -10.07 -23.14 10.97
N PRO A 303 -10.65 -23.77 9.93
CA PRO A 303 -10.01 -23.88 8.62
C PRO A 303 -9.82 -22.51 7.96
N THR A 304 -8.59 -22.22 7.53
CA THR A 304 -8.25 -20.98 6.79
C THR A 304 -7.56 -21.34 5.48
N LEU A 305 -7.74 -20.51 4.45
CA LEU A 305 -6.98 -20.64 3.21
C LEU A 305 -5.51 -20.21 3.48
N PRO A 306 -4.54 -20.95 2.92
CA PRO A 306 -3.16 -20.49 3.00
C PRO A 306 -3.02 -19.16 2.23
N PRO A 307 -2.14 -18.26 2.70
CA PRO A 307 -1.87 -17.04 1.95
C PRO A 307 -1.28 -17.38 0.58
N PRO A 308 -1.57 -16.60 -0.47
CA PRO A 308 -0.97 -16.78 -1.78
C PRO A 308 0.55 -16.67 -1.65
N THR A 309 1.28 -17.64 -2.21
CA THR A 309 2.74 -17.62 -2.29
C THR A 309 3.18 -17.29 -3.70
N LEU A 310 4.08 -16.32 -3.84
CA LEU A 310 4.66 -15.99 -5.13
C LEU A 310 5.61 -17.11 -5.59
N PRO A 311 5.62 -17.47 -6.90
CA PRO A 311 6.58 -18.42 -7.43
C PRO A 311 8.00 -17.89 -7.25
N GLN A 312 8.90 -18.71 -6.71
CA GLN A 312 10.28 -18.34 -6.46
C GLN A 312 11.16 -18.72 -7.65
N ILE A 313 11.87 -17.74 -8.22
CA ILE A 313 12.78 -17.94 -9.34
C ILE A 313 14.19 -18.15 -8.81
N PRO A 314 14.79 -19.34 -9.03
CA PRO A 314 16.17 -19.61 -8.68
C PRO A 314 17.12 -18.91 -9.68
N PRO A 315 18.03 -18.02 -9.25
CA PRO A 315 19.00 -17.39 -10.13
C PRO A 315 19.92 -18.40 -10.84
N GLY A 316 20.25 -18.12 -12.10
CA GLY A 316 21.09 -18.99 -12.92
C GLY A 316 20.32 -20.16 -13.56
N ARG A 317 18.99 -20.19 -13.45
CA ARG A 317 18.13 -21.16 -14.10
C ARG A 317 17.12 -20.45 -15.01
N VAL A 318 16.77 -21.12 -16.10
CA VAL A 318 15.66 -20.73 -16.96
C VAL A 318 14.38 -21.25 -16.33
N VAL A 319 13.38 -20.39 -16.14
CA VAL A 319 12.09 -20.71 -15.56
C VAL A 319 11.00 -20.26 -16.55
N THR A 320 10.14 -21.18 -16.98
CA THR A 320 9.05 -20.87 -17.90
C THR A 320 7.83 -20.29 -17.19
N LEU A 321 6.93 -19.64 -17.94
CA LEU A 321 5.64 -19.21 -17.38
C LEU A 321 4.84 -20.41 -16.85
N ALA A 322 4.92 -21.56 -17.52
CA ALA A 322 4.30 -22.80 -17.03
C ALA A 322 4.86 -23.24 -15.68
N ASP A 323 6.18 -23.12 -15.46
CA ASP A 323 6.80 -23.42 -14.15
C ASP A 323 6.34 -22.45 -13.04
N MET A 324 5.95 -21.22 -13.43
CA MET A 324 5.36 -20.22 -12.53
C MET A 324 3.85 -20.42 -12.31
N GLY A 325 3.24 -21.45 -12.91
CA GLY A 325 1.80 -21.70 -12.85
C GLY A 325 0.96 -20.79 -13.74
N VAL A 326 1.57 -20.20 -14.77
CA VAL A 326 0.89 -19.32 -15.73
C VAL A 326 0.69 -20.06 -17.05
N ASP A 327 -0.57 -20.25 -17.42
CA ASP A 327 -0.96 -20.82 -18.70
C ASP A 327 -0.65 -19.86 -19.86
N THR A 328 -0.81 -20.37 -21.09
CA THR A 328 -0.72 -19.53 -22.29
C THR A 328 -1.71 -18.37 -22.18
N ILE A 329 -1.19 -17.15 -22.29
CA ILE A 329 -1.96 -15.93 -22.23
C ILE A 329 -2.59 -15.69 -23.60
N LEU A 330 -3.90 -15.66 -23.66
CA LEU A 330 -4.69 -15.40 -24.87
C LEU A 330 -5.53 -14.15 -24.66
N THR A 331 -5.65 -13.30 -25.66
CA THR A 331 -6.54 -12.15 -25.60
C THR A 331 -7.16 -11.82 -26.95
N ASP A 332 -8.45 -11.58 -26.93
CA ASP A 332 -9.24 -11.03 -28.04
C ASP A 332 -9.47 -9.52 -27.88
N ASN A 333 -8.94 -8.92 -26.80
CA ASN A 333 -9.07 -7.50 -26.50
C ASN A 333 -7.97 -6.68 -27.17
N ARG A 334 -8.33 -5.47 -27.57
CA ARG A 334 -7.39 -4.51 -28.16
C ARG A 334 -6.48 -3.85 -27.13
N TYR A 335 -6.94 -3.74 -25.90
CA TYR A 335 -6.09 -3.44 -24.74
C TYR A 335 -6.13 -4.61 -23.77
N PHE A 336 -4.98 -5.00 -23.30
CA PHE A 336 -4.83 -6.09 -22.35
C PHE A 336 -3.55 -5.90 -21.53
N ASN A 337 -3.61 -6.13 -20.25
CA ASN A 337 -2.45 -6.18 -19.36
C ASN A 337 -2.51 -7.44 -18.50
N ARG A 338 -1.43 -8.19 -18.50
CA ARG A 338 -1.25 -9.35 -17.63
C ARG A 338 0.01 -9.19 -16.82
N ASP A 339 -0.18 -9.05 -15.52
CA ASP A 339 0.87 -9.01 -14.52
C ASP A 339 1.16 -10.41 -13.98
N ILE A 340 2.44 -10.74 -13.85
CA ILE A 340 2.94 -12.00 -13.32
C ILE A 340 3.92 -11.65 -12.23
N ASP A 341 3.50 -11.87 -10.99
CA ASP A 341 4.30 -11.59 -9.82
C ASP A 341 5.13 -12.83 -9.46
N PHE A 342 6.39 -12.60 -9.12
CA PHE A 342 7.34 -13.65 -8.73
C PHE A 342 8.32 -13.13 -7.68
N GLN A 343 9.06 -14.02 -7.06
CA GLN A 343 10.00 -13.68 -5.99
C GLN A 343 11.43 -14.12 -6.33
N LEU A 344 12.40 -13.23 -6.06
CA LEU A 344 13.81 -13.55 -6.03
C LEU A 344 14.30 -13.74 -4.58
N PRO A 345 15.41 -14.47 -4.37
CA PRO A 345 16.00 -14.59 -3.03
C PRO A 345 16.32 -13.23 -2.42
N ASP A 346 16.14 -13.09 -1.11
CA ASP A 346 16.32 -11.82 -0.38
C ASP A 346 17.80 -11.35 -0.36
N ASP A 347 18.73 -12.24 -0.63
CA ASP A 347 20.15 -11.97 -0.74
C ASP A 347 20.67 -11.89 -2.19
N TRP A 348 19.77 -11.88 -3.16
CA TRP A 348 20.10 -11.65 -4.57
C TRP A 348 20.24 -10.15 -4.84
N LEU A 349 21.37 -9.70 -5.35
CA LEU A 349 21.61 -8.30 -5.70
C LEU A 349 22.56 -8.16 -6.88
N LEU A 350 22.11 -7.50 -7.96
CA LEU A 350 22.93 -7.15 -9.11
C LEU A 350 22.74 -5.68 -9.49
N LEU A 351 23.66 -4.83 -9.06
CA LEU A 351 23.74 -3.40 -9.43
C LEU A 351 24.64 -3.19 -10.65
N ALA A 352 25.52 -4.16 -10.96
CA ALA A 352 26.42 -4.13 -12.09
C ALA A 352 25.67 -4.28 -13.43
N SER A 353 26.36 -4.02 -14.54
CA SER A 353 25.83 -4.03 -15.91
C SER A 353 25.48 -5.41 -16.47
N GLN A 354 25.19 -6.39 -15.59
CA GLN A 354 24.73 -7.71 -16.01
C GLN A 354 23.30 -7.63 -16.55
N LYS A 355 22.95 -8.55 -17.42
CA LYS A 355 21.63 -8.61 -18.06
C LYS A 355 20.90 -9.88 -17.65
N ALA A 356 19.64 -9.74 -17.35
CA ALA A 356 18.65 -10.79 -17.33
C ALA A 356 18.07 -10.94 -18.73
N GLN A 357 17.40 -12.07 -19.01
CA GLN A 357 16.86 -12.38 -20.32
C GLN A 357 15.44 -12.93 -20.20
N ILE A 358 14.55 -12.49 -21.11
CA ILE A 358 13.24 -13.09 -21.33
C ILE A 358 13.29 -13.71 -22.73
N GLY A 359 13.08 -15.02 -22.82
CA GLY A 359 12.88 -15.71 -24.08
C GLY A 359 11.39 -15.76 -24.38
N ILE A 360 10.87 -14.81 -25.18
CA ILE A 360 9.44 -14.73 -25.46
C ILE A 360 9.04 -15.57 -26.67
N ASP A 361 8.05 -16.44 -26.47
CA ASP A 361 7.32 -17.16 -27.49
C ASP A 361 5.92 -16.54 -27.58
N TYR A 362 5.62 -15.87 -28.70
CA TYR A 362 4.38 -15.15 -28.91
C TYR A 362 3.85 -15.25 -30.31
N GLY A 363 2.61 -14.89 -30.50
CA GLY A 363 1.97 -14.83 -31.81
C GLY A 363 0.83 -13.84 -31.83
N PHE A 364 0.38 -13.46 -33.02
CA PHE A 364 -0.72 -12.51 -33.18
C PHE A 364 -1.44 -12.65 -34.51
N ALA A 365 -2.69 -12.20 -34.56
CA ALA A 365 -3.54 -12.23 -35.73
C ALA A 365 -3.08 -11.26 -36.82
N GLY A 366 -3.31 -11.60 -38.06
CA GLY A 366 -3.06 -10.70 -39.19
C GLY A 366 -4.07 -9.56 -39.29
N GLY A 367 -3.64 -8.46 -39.92
CA GLY A 367 -4.54 -7.33 -40.20
C GLY A 367 -4.75 -6.38 -38.98
N LEU A 368 -3.90 -6.46 -37.97
CA LEU A 368 -3.91 -5.47 -36.89
C LEU A 368 -3.49 -4.09 -37.45
N PRO A 369 -4.09 -2.99 -36.91
CA PRO A 369 -3.81 -1.63 -37.37
C PRO A 369 -2.36 -1.23 -37.10
N GLU A 370 -1.85 -0.26 -37.87
CA GLU A 370 -0.54 0.35 -37.63
C GLU A 370 -0.46 0.92 -36.21
N GLY A 371 0.65 0.68 -35.54
CA GLY A 371 0.86 1.08 -34.16
C GLY A 371 0.38 0.05 -33.11
N ALA A 372 -0.09 -1.12 -33.54
CA ALA A 372 -0.36 -2.22 -32.62
C ALA A 372 0.95 -2.73 -32.00
N LEU A 373 1.00 -2.81 -30.67
CA LEU A 373 2.21 -3.11 -29.88
C LEU A 373 1.94 -4.13 -28.79
N LEU A 374 2.94 -4.98 -28.53
CA LEU A 374 3.08 -5.72 -27.28
C LEU A 374 4.26 -5.14 -26.50
N LEU A 375 3.97 -4.63 -25.30
CA LEU A 375 4.95 -4.10 -24.36
C LEU A 375 5.33 -5.19 -23.37
N VAL A 376 6.63 -5.46 -23.23
CA VAL A 376 7.17 -6.32 -22.19
C VAL A 376 7.77 -5.41 -21.12
N LYS A 377 7.27 -5.51 -19.88
CA LYS A 377 7.67 -4.65 -18.77
C LYS A 377 8.23 -5.47 -17.62
N VAL A 378 9.19 -4.91 -16.90
CA VAL A 378 9.75 -5.46 -15.67
C VAL A 378 9.67 -4.37 -14.60
N ASN A 379 8.98 -4.63 -13.51
CA ASN A 379 8.74 -3.68 -12.44
C ASN A 379 8.24 -2.32 -12.97
N GLY A 380 7.27 -2.35 -13.90
CA GLY A 380 6.69 -1.17 -14.53
C GLY A 380 7.56 -0.52 -15.62
N THR A 381 8.82 -0.92 -15.77
CA THR A 381 9.71 -0.37 -16.81
C THR A 381 9.59 -1.19 -18.11
N THR A 382 9.26 -0.53 -19.23
CA THR A 382 9.22 -1.18 -20.54
C THR A 382 10.63 -1.57 -20.98
N VAL A 383 10.88 -2.87 -21.12
CA VAL A 383 12.17 -3.43 -21.57
C VAL A 383 12.17 -3.73 -23.07
N ARG A 384 10.98 -3.96 -23.64
CA ARG A 384 10.84 -4.19 -25.10
C ARG A 384 9.44 -3.77 -25.57
N MET A 385 9.39 -3.21 -26.78
CA MET A 385 8.19 -2.99 -27.58
C MET A 385 8.25 -3.87 -28.81
N LEU A 386 7.23 -4.67 -29.05
CA LEU A 386 7.12 -5.60 -30.16
C LEU A 386 5.97 -5.14 -31.05
N PRO A 387 6.22 -4.79 -32.34
CA PRO A 387 5.15 -4.42 -33.26
C PRO A 387 4.30 -5.65 -33.62
N LEU A 388 2.96 -5.46 -33.60
CA LEU A 388 1.97 -6.47 -33.96
C LEU A 388 1.26 -6.16 -35.28
N ASP A 389 1.71 -5.14 -36.01
CA ASP A 389 1.10 -4.66 -37.26
C ASP A 389 1.66 -5.28 -38.52
N ARG A 390 2.72 -6.09 -38.43
CA ARG A 390 3.42 -6.70 -39.58
C ARG A 390 3.95 -8.07 -39.24
N ASP A 391 4.09 -8.90 -40.30
CA ASP A 391 4.64 -10.25 -40.17
C ASP A 391 3.85 -11.13 -39.18
N ALA A 392 2.53 -11.05 -39.25
CA ALA A 392 1.65 -11.84 -38.39
C ALA A 392 1.89 -13.33 -38.52
N ALA A 393 1.93 -14.02 -37.40
CA ALA A 393 2.00 -15.47 -37.35
C ALA A 393 1.35 -15.99 -36.07
N PRO A 394 0.71 -17.16 -36.08
CA PRO A 394 0.21 -17.80 -34.87
C PRO A 394 1.30 -18.00 -33.82
N VAL A 395 2.50 -18.34 -34.24
CA VAL A 395 3.68 -18.42 -33.39
C VAL A 395 4.86 -17.78 -34.15
N LYS A 396 5.46 -16.77 -33.58
CA LYS A 396 6.67 -16.12 -34.10
C LYS A 396 7.91 -16.90 -33.66
N PRO A 397 9.01 -16.78 -34.39
CA PRO A 397 10.30 -17.28 -33.93
C PRO A 397 10.61 -16.68 -32.55
N ARG A 398 11.11 -17.51 -31.62
CA ARG A 398 11.49 -17.09 -30.26
C ARG A 398 12.43 -15.90 -30.30
N LEU A 399 12.16 -14.93 -29.44
CA LEU A 399 12.94 -13.71 -29.34
C LEU A 399 13.52 -13.56 -27.92
N ASP A 400 14.85 -13.43 -27.88
CA ASP A 400 15.56 -13.16 -26.64
C ASP A 400 15.63 -11.66 -26.35
N ILE A 401 14.98 -11.23 -25.26
CA ILE A 401 14.94 -9.85 -24.78
C ILE A 401 15.90 -9.73 -23.59
N ARG A 402 17.03 -9.05 -23.81
CA ARG A 402 18.00 -8.79 -22.74
C ARG A 402 17.79 -7.43 -22.12
N PHE A 403 17.65 -7.40 -20.80
CA PHE A 403 17.44 -6.18 -20.04
C PHE A 403 18.40 -6.06 -18.84
N PRO A 404 18.66 -4.84 -18.32
CA PRO A 404 19.53 -4.66 -17.17
C PRO A 404 19.00 -5.39 -15.95
N ALA A 405 19.76 -6.30 -15.35
CA ALA A 405 19.36 -7.06 -14.16
C ALA A 405 19.04 -6.17 -12.96
N ARG A 406 19.60 -4.95 -12.88
CA ARG A 406 19.29 -3.96 -11.84
C ARG A 406 17.83 -3.47 -11.81
N LEU A 407 17.02 -3.81 -12.81
CA LEU A 407 15.58 -3.56 -12.80
C LEU A 407 14.84 -4.56 -11.90
N LEU A 408 15.49 -5.67 -11.55
CA LEU A 408 14.99 -6.66 -10.61
C LEU A 408 15.45 -6.31 -9.19
N HIS A 409 14.67 -6.72 -8.22
CA HIS A 409 14.92 -6.49 -6.79
C HIS A 409 14.98 -7.80 -6.02
N PRO A 410 15.66 -7.86 -4.87
CA PRO A 410 15.43 -8.91 -3.89
C PRO A 410 13.95 -8.95 -3.49
N GLY A 411 13.42 -10.14 -3.24
CA GLY A 411 12.00 -10.32 -2.90
C GLY A 411 11.06 -10.19 -4.11
N PRO A 412 9.87 -9.59 -3.96
CA PRO A 412 8.82 -9.56 -4.98
C PRO A 412 9.20 -8.71 -6.20
N ASN A 413 8.88 -9.22 -7.38
CA ASN A 413 9.06 -8.57 -8.68
C ASN A 413 7.85 -8.83 -9.56
N ARG A 414 7.67 -8.03 -10.61
CA ARG A 414 6.57 -8.11 -11.56
C ARG A 414 7.06 -8.12 -13.00
N LEU A 415 6.63 -9.12 -13.77
CA LEU A 415 6.74 -9.18 -15.23
C LEU A 415 5.36 -8.88 -15.81
N SER A 416 5.25 -7.92 -16.75
CA SER A 416 3.98 -7.58 -17.35
C SER A 416 4.03 -7.69 -18.87
N PHE A 417 2.97 -8.24 -19.46
CA PHE A 417 2.70 -8.24 -20.89
C PHE A 417 1.49 -7.34 -21.13
N GLU A 418 1.71 -6.22 -21.82
CA GLU A 418 0.66 -5.26 -22.14
C GLU A 418 0.53 -5.12 -23.65
N SER A 419 -0.63 -5.46 -24.19
CA SER A 419 -0.93 -5.25 -25.61
C SER A 419 -1.78 -3.99 -25.78
N VAL A 420 -1.41 -3.18 -26.77
CA VAL A 420 -2.13 -1.97 -27.17
C VAL A 420 -2.37 -2.05 -28.67
N VAL A 421 -3.60 -2.31 -29.05
CA VAL A 421 -4.03 -2.32 -30.46
C VAL A 421 -4.92 -1.09 -30.66
N PRO A 422 -4.53 -0.13 -31.53
CA PRO A 422 -5.33 1.06 -31.79
C PRO A 422 -6.76 0.74 -32.17
N GLY A 423 -7.71 1.56 -31.71
CA GLY A 423 -9.12 1.46 -32.06
C GLY A 423 -9.39 1.88 -33.49
N ASN A 424 -10.60 1.62 -33.96
CA ASN A 424 -11.09 2.20 -35.20
C ASN A 424 -11.35 3.70 -35.01
N PRO A 425 -11.32 4.50 -36.09
CA PRO A 425 -11.83 5.85 -36.07
C PRO A 425 -13.27 5.90 -35.49
N PRO A 426 -13.67 6.99 -34.79
CA PRO A 426 -14.96 7.06 -34.11
C PRO A 426 -16.19 6.87 -34.99
N ASP A 427 -16.04 7.07 -36.29
CA ASP A 427 -17.11 6.91 -37.30
C ASP A 427 -17.24 5.46 -37.84
N GLN A 428 -16.35 4.57 -37.40
CA GLN A 428 -16.38 3.16 -37.82
C GLN A 428 -16.71 2.26 -36.63
N PRO A 429 -17.67 1.33 -36.78
CA PRO A 429 -17.98 0.39 -35.73
C PRO A 429 -16.80 -0.52 -35.42
N CYS A 430 -16.68 -0.92 -34.16
CA CYS A 430 -15.70 -1.93 -33.78
C CYS A 430 -16.01 -3.25 -34.47
N PRO A 431 -15.05 -3.90 -35.14
CA PRO A 431 -15.27 -5.21 -35.71
C PRO A 431 -15.62 -6.21 -34.60
N ALA A 432 -16.51 -7.15 -34.91
CA ALA A 432 -16.73 -8.28 -34.02
C ALA A 432 -15.40 -9.02 -33.82
N SER A 433 -15.14 -9.45 -32.57
CA SER A 433 -13.97 -10.28 -32.28
C SER A 433 -14.04 -11.57 -33.11
N ALA A 434 -13.06 -11.76 -33.99
CA ALA A 434 -12.99 -12.95 -34.86
C ALA A 434 -12.08 -14.06 -34.26
N GLY A 435 -11.73 -13.94 -32.99
CA GLY A 435 -10.80 -14.83 -32.27
C GLY A 435 -9.70 -14.04 -31.57
N ASP A 436 -8.74 -14.77 -31.04
CA ASP A 436 -7.61 -14.20 -30.30
C ASP A 436 -6.77 -13.26 -31.17
N LEU A 437 -6.55 -12.03 -30.70
CA LEU A 437 -5.72 -11.03 -31.37
C LEU A 437 -4.23 -11.29 -31.11
N MET A 438 -3.89 -11.78 -29.92
CA MET A 438 -2.52 -11.98 -29.49
C MET A 438 -2.43 -13.12 -28.47
N GLN A 439 -1.31 -13.83 -28.49
CA GLN A 439 -0.98 -14.82 -27.48
C GLN A 439 0.48 -14.70 -27.03
N VAL A 440 0.72 -15.02 -25.74
CA VAL A 440 2.04 -15.28 -25.18
C VAL A 440 2.02 -16.71 -24.64
N LEU A 441 2.88 -17.55 -25.19
CA LEU A 441 2.88 -18.98 -24.86
C LEU A 441 3.47 -19.21 -23.46
N SER A 442 2.98 -20.23 -22.77
CA SER A 442 3.49 -20.66 -21.46
C SER A 442 4.94 -21.17 -21.48
N SER A 443 5.49 -21.43 -22.69
CA SER A 443 6.91 -21.71 -22.91
C SER A 443 7.83 -20.49 -22.86
N THR A 444 7.27 -19.28 -22.85
CA THR A 444 8.00 -18.03 -22.56
C THR A 444 8.71 -18.16 -21.22
N ASP A 445 9.99 -17.76 -21.16
CA ASP A 445 10.79 -17.94 -19.95
C ASP A 445 11.52 -16.69 -19.49
N LEU A 446 11.98 -16.76 -18.26
CA LEU A 446 12.82 -15.75 -17.62
C LEU A 446 14.10 -16.43 -17.10
N GLU A 447 15.24 -15.86 -17.48
CA GLU A 447 16.55 -16.20 -16.93
C GLU A 447 17.10 -15.02 -16.13
N VAL A 448 17.24 -15.22 -14.82
CA VAL A 448 17.85 -14.25 -13.91
C VAL A 448 19.29 -14.67 -13.65
N PRO A 449 20.29 -13.81 -13.91
CA PRO A 449 21.68 -14.19 -13.69
C PRO A 449 21.98 -14.46 -12.21
N PRO A 450 22.91 -15.37 -11.89
CA PRO A 450 23.35 -15.58 -10.51
C PRO A 450 24.02 -14.31 -9.98
N SER A 451 23.82 -14.03 -8.71
CA SER A 451 24.50 -12.95 -8.00
C SER A 451 25.28 -13.50 -6.83
N PRO A 452 26.33 -12.82 -6.37
CA PRO A 452 26.88 -13.08 -5.05
C PRO A 452 25.76 -12.80 -4.01
N ARG A 453 25.78 -13.53 -2.91
CA ARG A 453 24.85 -13.32 -1.81
C ARG A 453 25.16 -11.97 -1.15
N MET A 454 24.46 -10.96 -1.60
CA MET A 454 24.61 -9.56 -1.15
C MET A 454 23.24 -8.98 -0.84
N GLN A 455 23.23 -8.04 0.09
CA GLN A 455 21.99 -7.32 0.44
C GLN A 455 22.27 -5.85 0.66
N MET A 456 21.28 -5.02 0.41
CA MET A 456 21.24 -3.63 0.86
C MET A 456 20.29 -3.52 2.04
N ALA A 457 20.52 -2.52 2.90
CA ALA A 457 19.51 -2.15 3.89
C ALA A 457 18.23 -1.73 3.17
N ASP A 458 17.15 -2.46 3.39
CA ASP A 458 15.86 -2.26 2.73
C ASP A 458 14.74 -2.68 3.68
N MET A 459 13.81 -1.76 3.93
CA MET A 459 12.68 -1.99 4.82
C MET A 459 11.74 -3.12 4.34
N ALA A 460 11.67 -3.41 3.05
CA ALA A 460 10.84 -4.51 2.54
C ALA A 460 11.27 -5.86 3.12
N ARG A 461 12.59 -6.08 3.21
CA ARG A 461 13.14 -7.29 3.83
C ARG A 461 12.96 -7.28 5.35
N ASP A 462 13.18 -6.11 5.97
CA ASP A 462 13.06 -5.98 7.42
C ASP A 462 11.59 -6.22 7.86
N LEU A 463 10.61 -5.75 7.09
CA LEU A 463 9.18 -6.03 7.33
C LEU A 463 8.86 -7.54 7.29
N ALA A 464 9.51 -8.31 6.43
CA ALA A 464 9.31 -9.76 6.36
C ALA A 464 9.77 -10.50 7.64
N GLN A 465 10.53 -9.83 8.50
CA GLN A 465 11.07 -10.38 9.77
C GLN A 465 10.39 -9.78 11.00
N VAL A 466 9.42 -8.88 10.82
CA VAL A 466 8.60 -8.36 11.93
C VAL A 466 7.68 -9.48 12.43
N THR A 467 7.70 -9.70 13.71
CA THR A 467 6.81 -10.65 14.39
C THR A 467 5.89 -9.90 15.35
N PRO A 468 4.75 -10.46 15.75
CA PRO A 468 3.90 -9.81 16.72
C PRO A 468 4.63 -9.48 18.04
N ALA A 469 5.61 -10.29 18.42
CA ALA A 469 6.42 -10.07 19.62
C ALA A 469 7.36 -8.87 19.52
N SER A 470 7.75 -8.49 18.30
CA SER A 470 8.65 -7.35 18.04
C SER A 470 7.92 -6.04 17.70
N VAL A 471 6.60 -5.99 17.82
CA VAL A 471 5.80 -4.77 17.63
C VAL A 471 5.64 -4.06 18.98
N HIS A 472 6.02 -2.77 19.05
CA HIS A 472 6.02 -1.98 20.29
C HIS A 472 5.38 -0.60 20.07
N PRO A 473 4.67 -0.06 21.08
CA PRO A 473 4.25 1.34 21.04
C PRO A 473 5.47 2.26 21.30
N ALA A 474 5.50 3.43 20.67
CA ALA A 474 6.52 4.45 20.96
C ALA A 474 6.39 5.02 22.37
N THR A 475 5.17 5.06 22.92
CA THR A 475 4.84 5.52 24.26
C THR A 475 3.78 4.60 24.86
N PRO A 476 3.68 4.45 26.19
CA PRO A 476 2.68 3.60 26.82
C PRO A 476 1.24 3.94 26.39
N ASP A 477 0.95 5.22 26.17
CA ASP A 477 -0.37 5.69 25.71
C ASP A 477 -0.67 5.27 24.25
N GLY A 478 0.37 4.87 23.50
CA GLY A 478 0.28 4.37 22.12
C GLY A 478 -0.23 2.94 21.99
N LEU A 479 -0.41 2.20 23.08
CA LEU A 479 -0.72 0.78 23.05
C LEU A 479 -2.00 0.47 22.24
N ALA A 480 -3.05 1.23 22.40
CA ALA A 480 -4.31 1.02 21.69
C ALA A 480 -4.14 1.09 20.16
N ARG A 481 -3.33 2.02 19.64
CA ARG A 481 -3.04 2.15 18.20
C ARG A 481 -2.11 1.06 17.67
N THR A 482 -1.41 0.37 18.56
CA THR A 482 -0.44 -0.69 18.23
C THR A 482 -1.11 -2.07 18.10
N LEU A 483 -2.28 -2.27 18.73
CA LEU A 483 -2.99 -3.54 18.73
C LEU A 483 -3.28 -4.10 17.31
N PRO A 484 -3.72 -3.30 16.32
CA PRO A 484 -3.92 -3.79 14.97
C PRO A 484 -2.66 -4.36 14.33
N PHE A 485 -1.50 -3.77 14.61
CA PHE A 485 -0.20 -4.27 14.11
C PHE A 485 0.17 -5.61 14.77
N MET A 486 -0.04 -5.75 16.07
CA MET A 486 0.18 -7.02 16.77
C MET A 486 -0.72 -8.14 16.23
N ALA A 487 -1.91 -7.83 15.73
CA ALA A 487 -2.83 -8.79 15.13
C ALA A 487 -2.45 -9.14 13.68
N ALA A 488 -1.91 -8.19 12.91
CA ALA A 488 -1.63 -8.35 11.47
C ALA A 488 -0.37 -9.17 11.17
N PHE A 489 0.69 -9.00 11.97
CA PHE A 489 1.95 -9.72 11.76
C PHE A 489 1.88 -11.17 12.27
N ARG A 490 2.75 -12.01 11.73
CA ARG A 490 2.82 -13.45 12.04
C ARG A 490 4.18 -13.85 12.59
N GLU A 491 4.19 -14.99 13.27
CA GLU A 491 5.45 -15.61 13.67
C GLU A 491 6.25 -16.06 12.43
N VAL A 492 7.51 -15.69 12.40
CA VAL A 492 8.46 -16.06 11.34
C VAL A 492 9.51 -17.00 11.94
N SER A 493 9.70 -18.16 11.32
CA SER A 493 10.68 -19.14 11.79
C SER A 493 12.07 -18.84 11.25
N GLY A 494 13.08 -18.84 12.12
CA GLY A 494 14.49 -18.91 11.73
C GLY A 494 15.20 -17.60 11.41
N ALA A 495 14.56 -16.45 11.45
CA ALA A 495 15.17 -15.13 11.29
C ALA A 495 15.27 -14.39 12.64
N ALA A 496 16.26 -13.51 12.79
CA ALA A 496 16.29 -12.58 13.92
C ALA A 496 15.11 -11.59 13.75
N PRO A 497 14.26 -11.40 14.78
CA PRO A 497 13.13 -10.51 14.68
C PRO A 497 13.58 -9.06 14.49
N VAL A 498 12.83 -8.30 13.71
CA VAL A 498 13.00 -6.86 13.50
C VAL A 498 12.00 -6.12 14.35
N ASP A 499 12.46 -5.14 15.10
CA ASP A 499 11.60 -4.31 15.95
C ASP A 499 10.82 -3.30 15.13
N LEU A 500 9.49 -3.28 15.27
CA LEU A 500 8.60 -2.28 14.70
C LEU A 500 8.01 -1.41 15.80
N THR A 501 8.36 -0.13 15.82
CA THR A 501 7.81 0.84 16.76
C THR A 501 6.67 1.63 16.11
N VAL A 502 5.51 1.64 16.74
CA VAL A 502 4.30 2.36 16.28
C VAL A 502 4.19 3.70 17.02
N ALA A 503 4.26 4.80 16.25
CA ALA A 503 4.18 6.17 16.75
C ALA A 503 3.01 6.92 16.13
N GLY A 504 2.44 7.86 16.86
CA GLY A 504 1.53 8.86 16.30
C GLY A 504 2.24 10.21 16.14
N LEU A 505 1.55 11.22 15.59
CA LEU A 505 2.12 12.58 15.48
C LEU A 505 2.49 13.19 16.83
N HIS A 506 1.83 12.79 17.93
CA HIS A 506 2.17 13.25 19.27
C HIS A 506 3.52 12.72 19.75
N ASP A 507 3.92 11.55 19.25
CA ASP A 507 5.15 10.87 19.62
C ASP A 507 6.32 11.22 18.70
N ILE A 508 6.12 12.11 17.72
CA ILE A 508 7.09 12.41 16.66
C ILE A 508 8.44 12.91 17.20
N ALA A 509 8.45 13.51 18.39
CA ALA A 509 9.67 13.97 19.04
C ALA A 509 10.56 12.81 19.54
N THR A 510 10.01 11.61 19.69
CA THR A 510 10.74 10.40 20.11
C THR A 510 11.33 9.63 18.94
N VAL A 511 10.92 9.96 17.71
CA VAL A 511 11.37 9.28 16.48
C VAL A 511 12.85 9.55 16.25
N PRO A 512 13.69 8.53 16.06
CA PRO A 512 15.11 8.72 15.78
C PRO A 512 15.31 9.32 14.38
N LEU A 513 15.86 10.53 14.32
CA LEU A 513 16.09 11.29 13.09
C LEU A 513 17.58 11.24 12.74
N ASN A 514 18.02 10.13 12.13
CA ASN A 514 19.43 9.88 11.83
C ASN A 514 19.85 10.42 10.44
N GLU A 515 18.90 10.93 9.64
CA GLU A 515 19.19 11.43 8.31
C GLU A 515 19.26 12.97 8.29
N GLU A 516 20.24 13.49 7.59
CA GLU A 516 20.46 14.93 7.45
C GLU A 516 19.26 15.60 6.77
N GLY A 517 18.71 16.63 7.39
CA GLY A 517 17.53 17.36 6.89
C GLY A 517 16.19 16.79 7.33
N LEU A 518 16.14 15.63 8.00
CA LEU A 518 14.91 15.08 8.56
C LEU A 518 14.60 15.79 9.89
N THR A 519 13.44 16.42 9.98
CA THR A 519 13.00 17.14 11.17
C THR A 519 11.59 16.72 11.59
N PRO A 520 11.23 16.78 12.90
CA PRO A 520 9.87 16.50 13.35
C PRO A 520 8.81 17.33 12.61
N ARG A 521 9.15 18.60 12.31
CA ARG A 521 8.24 19.48 11.55
C ARG A 521 7.98 18.98 10.13
N LEU A 522 9.03 18.52 9.44
CA LEU A 522 8.89 18.00 8.07
C LEU A 522 8.05 16.73 8.04
N LEU A 523 8.27 15.81 9.00
CA LEU A 523 7.46 14.60 9.14
C LEU A 523 5.99 14.94 9.40
N ALA A 524 5.74 15.88 10.34
CA ALA A 524 4.40 16.33 10.63
C ALA A 524 3.71 16.96 9.40
N LEU A 525 4.41 17.81 8.66
CA LEU A 525 3.88 18.44 7.44
C LEU A 525 3.55 17.43 6.34
N THR A 526 4.31 16.33 6.25
CA THR A 526 4.04 15.25 5.28
C THR A 526 2.77 14.48 5.62
N LEU A 527 2.49 14.30 6.92
CA LEU A 527 1.36 13.50 7.42
C LEU A 527 0.10 14.32 7.74
N LEU A 528 0.19 15.65 7.77
CA LEU A 528 -0.98 16.50 7.99
C LEU A 528 -1.79 16.66 6.70
N PRO A 529 -3.13 16.75 6.80
CA PRO A 529 -4.01 17.06 5.68
C PRO A 529 -3.56 18.33 4.95
N SER A 530 -3.71 18.36 3.64
CA SER A 530 -3.26 19.50 2.80
C SER A 530 -3.89 20.85 3.19
N THR A 531 -5.08 20.85 3.75
CA THR A 531 -5.76 22.02 4.30
C THR A 531 -5.05 22.59 5.52
N VAL A 532 -4.64 21.72 6.45
CA VAL A 532 -3.91 22.10 7.67
C VAL A 532 -2.47 22.46 7.35
N SER A 533 -1.83 21.72 6.44
CA SER A 533 -0.46 22.04 5.97
C SER A 533 -0.33 23.48 5.46
N ARG A 534 -1.30 23.96 4.66
CA ARG A 534 -1.28 25.35 4.15
C ARG A 534 -1.36 26.40 5.25
N LEU A 535 -2.02 26.09 6.38
CA LEU A 535 -2.08 26.98 7.54
C LEU A 535 -0.76 27.02 8.32
N VAL A 536 -0.06 25.87 8.40
CA VAL A 536 1.23 25.75 9.11
C VAL A 536 2.38 26.30 8.27
N GLU A 537 2.32 26.17 6.95
CA GLU A 537 3.34 26.67 6.02
C GLU A 537 3.31 28.18 5.79
N ARG A 538 2.28 28.89 6.27
CA ARG A 538 2.20 30.32 6.12
C ARG A 538 3.04 31.02 7.21
N PRO A 539 4.34 31.29 6.98
CA PRO A 539 5.05 32.22 7.85
C PRO A 539 4.33 33.55 7.76
N ALA A 540 4.21 34.26 8.88
CA ALA A 540 3.77 35.64 8.86
C ALA A 540 4.63 36.37 7.83
N ALA A 541 4.01 36.78 6.72
CA ALA A 541 4.71 37.51 5.67
C ALA A 541 5.40 38.68 6.33
N PRO A 542 6.71 38.90 6.17
CA PRO A 542 7.31 40.15 6.55
C PRO A 542 6.55 41.23 5.81
N ALA A 543 6.10 42.24 6.52
CA ALA A 543 5.42 43.39 5.93
C ALA A 543 6.31 43.93 4.83
N GLY A 544 6.00 43.59 3.57
CA GLY A 544 6.68 44.12 2.40
C GLY A 544 6.37 45.62 2.28
N PRO A 545 7.31 46.42 1.72
CA PRO A 545 7.06 47.83 1.47
C PRO A 545 5.86 47.99 0.52
N PRO A 546 5.12 49.10 0.62
CA PRO A 546 3.89 49.31 -0.12
C PRO A 546 4.13 49.25 -1.62
N ALA A 547 3.34 48.45 -2.32
CA ALA A 547 3.34 48.36 -3.77
C ALA A 547 2.78 49.63 -4.40
N ASN A 548 3.67 50.61 -4.68
CA ASN A 548 3.41 51.70 -5.60
C ASN A 548 4.71 52.05 -6.31
N ALA A 549 5.07 51.30 -7.32
CA ALA A 549 5.96 51.71 -8.38
C ALA A 549 5.62 50.95 -9.65
N LEU A 550 4.72 51.50 -10.44
CA LEU A 550 4.56 51.15 -11.85
C LEU A 550 5.86 51.53 -12.57
N ALA A 551 6.64 50.58 -13.00
CA ALA A 551 7.74 50.80 -13.93
C ALA A 551 7.15 50.93 -15.35
N PRO A 552 7.56 51.93 -16.13
CA PRO A 552 7.08 52.13 -17.50
C PRO A 552 7.70 51.08 -18.44
N LEU A 553 6.84 50.41 -19.18
CA LEU A 553 7.18 49.62 -20.38
C LEU A 553 7.64 50.59 -21.48
N GLY A 554 8.85 50.43 -21.98
CA GLY A 554 9.27 51.02 -23.23
C GLY A 554 10.63 51.69 -23.19
N ALA A 555 11.70 50.95 -23.47
CA ALA A 555 12.91 51.49 -24.07
C ALA A 555 13.45 50.52 -25.13
N ALA A 556 13.53 50.98 -26.34
CA ALA A 556 14.10 50.31 -27.50
C ALA A 556 15.61 50.06 -27.33
N PRO A 557 16.22 49.08 -28.03
CA PRO A 557 17.63 48.78 -27.90
C PRO A 557 18.48 49.91 -28.54
N GLY A 558 19.24 50.60 -27.71
CA GLY A 558 20.23 51.60 -28.12
C GLY A 558 21.59 50.96 -28.36
N GLU A 559 22.22 51.48 -29.36
CA GLU A 559 23.50 51.14 -29.97
C GLU A 559 24.64 50.86 -28.98
N GLY A 560 25.48 49.90 -29.40
CA GLY A 560 26.64 49.43 -28.66
C GLY A 560 27.74 50.50 -28.50
N VAL A 561 28.12 50.72 -27.25
CA VAL A 561 29.40 51.35 -26.90
C VAL A 561 30.37 50.21 -26.53
N MET A 562 31.41 50.04 -27.35
CA MET A 562 32.54 49.16 -27.01
C MET A 562 33.25 49.68 -25.77
N PRO A 563 33.49 48.86 -24.75
CA PRO A 563 34.31 49.25 -23.63
C PRO A 563 35.80 49.30 -24.05
N PRO A 564 36.63 50.16 -23.45
CA PRO A 564 38.03 50.28 -23.78
C PRO A 564 38.80 49.00 -23.43
N LEU A 565 39.78 48.64 -24.27
CA LEU A 565 40.73 47.55 -24.06
C LEU A 565 41.55 47.82 -22.80
N VAL A 566 41.21 47.16 -21.73
CA VAL A 566 42.05 47.12 -20.52
C VAL A 566 43.10 46.04 -20.75
N GLU A 567 44.36 46.40 -20.69
CA GLU A 567 45.49 45.49 -20.69
C GLU A 567 45.39 44.56 -19.48
N SER A 568 44.94 43.29 -19.74
CA SER A 568 44.81 42.28 -18.70
C SER A 568 46.18 41.68 -18.37
N ASN A 569 46.62 41.82 -17.12
CA ASN A 569 47.80 41.16 -16.57
C ASN A 569 47.69 39.64 -16.73
N TRP A 570 48.82 38.96 -16.88
CA TRP A 570 48.95 37.49 -17.03
C TRP A 570 48.24 36.70 -15.88
N SER A 571 48.19 37.26 -14.67
CA SER A 571 47.47 36.70 -13.51
C SER A 571 45.97 36.62 -13.72
N ASP A 572 45.35 37.61 -14.36
CA ASP A 572 43.91 37.65 -14.61
C ASP A 572 43.49 36.71 -15.73
N ARG A 573 44.34 36.52 -16.74
CA ARG A 573 44.12 35.50 -17.79
C ARG A 573 44.22 34.08 -17.26
N ALA A 574 45.17 33.81 -16.35
CA ALA A 574 45.29 32.53 -15.70
C ALA A 574 44.11 32.22 -14.77
N GLN A 575 43.63 33.22 -14.01
CA GLN A 575 42.42 33.06 -13.18
C GLN A 575 41.15 32.88 -14.01
N THR A 576 41.00 33.66 -15.10
CA THR A 576 39.85 33.54 -15.99
C THR A 576 39.84 32.20 -16.76
N PHE A 577 41.01 31.70 -17.18
CA PHE A 577 41.17 30.40 -17.81
C PHE A 577 40.87 29.25 -16.80
N VAL A 578 41.36 29.37 -15.58
CA VAL A 578 41.06 28.41 -14.50
C VAL A 578 39.57 28.42 -14.15
N GLN A 579 38.96 29.59 -14.04
CA GLN A 579 37.53 29.73 -13.77
C GLN A 579 36.65 29.27 -14.95
N ALA A 580 37.00 29.60 -16.19
CA ALA A 580 36.22 29.22 -17.36
C ALA A 580 36.35 27.74 -17.73
N THR A 581 37.53 27.11 -17.50
CA THR A 581 37.80 25.75 -17.96
C THR A 581 37.67 24.73 -16.84
N LEU A 582 38.07 25.07 -15.62
CA LEU A 582 38.02 24.14 -14.49
C LEU A 582 36.71 24.22 -13.68
N GLN A 583 36.05 25.37 -13.61
CA GLN A 583 34.76 25.51 -12.93
C GLN A 583 33.68 24.55 -13.47
N PRO A 584 33.46 24.44 -14.81
CA PRO A 584 32.50 23.49 -15.33
C PRO A 584 32.91 22.03 -15.07
N VAL A 585 34.23 21.73 -15.11
CA VAL A 585 34.77 20.42 -14.77
C VAL A 585 34.60 20.14 -13.28
N ILE A 586 34.94 21.10 -12.41
CA ILE A 586 34.71 21.00 -10.96
C ILE A 586 33.23 20.90 -10.64
N GLN A 587 32.35 21.66 -11.32
CA GLN A 587 30.91 21.54 -11.13
C GLN A 587 30.35 20.22 -11.69
N THR A 588 30.91 19.71 -12.79
CA THR A 588 30.54 18.39 -13.33
C THR A 588 31.04 17.26 -12.42
N VAL A 589 32.27 17.37 -11.93
CA VAL A 589 32.81 16.44 -10.92
C VAL A 589 32.05 16.58 -9.59
N ARG A 590 31.70 17.80 -9.17
CA ARG A 590 30.88 18.02 -7.98
C ARG A 590 29.43 17.52 -8.16
N ARG A 591 28.86 17.59 -9.37
CA ARG A 591 27.57 16.93 -9.72
C ARG A 591 27.71 15.42 -9.79
N MET A 592 28.82 14.89 -10.30
CA MET A 592 29.13 13.45 -10.28
C MET A 592 29.45 12.93 -8.87
N LEU A 593 30.03 13.78 -8.01
CA LEU A 593 30.38 13.47 -6.62
C LEU A 593 29.23 13.75 -5.65
N ARG A 594 28.26 14.58 -6.04
CA ARG A 594 26.96 14.66 -5.37
C ARG A 594 26.04 13.75 -6.16
N PRO A 595 25.59 12.64 -5.59
CA PRO A 595 24.48 11.89 -6.19
C PRO A 595 23.33 12.90 -6.32
N GLY A 596 22.94 13.22 -7.53
CA GLY A 596 21.74 13.99 -7.82
C GLY A 596 20.55 13.24 -7.20
N ASP A 597 19.53 13.96 -6.79
CA ASP A 597 18.23 13.51 -6.28
C ASP A 597 18.21 12.90 -4.87
N GLY A 598 19.18 13.24 -4.01
CA GLY A 598 19.34 12.62 -2.71
C GLY A 598 18.96 13.46 -1.50
N ASN A 599 18.37 14.63 -1.64
CA ASN A 599 17.92 15.37 -0.46
C ASN A 599 16.57 14.84 0.01
N LEU A 600 16.60 14.00 1.06
CA LEU A 600 15.41 13.44 1.68
C LEU A 600 14.38 14.53 2.05
N ALA A 601 14.85 15.70 2.52
CA ALA A 601 13.97 16.80 2.89
C ALA A 601 13.20 17.35 1.68
N GLU A 602 13.85 17.49 0.52
CA GLU A 602 13.21 17.96 -0.72
C GLU A 602 12.22 16.90 -1.25
N TRP A 603 12.61 15.62 -1.19
CA TRP A 603 11.73 14.53 -1.58
C TRP A 603 10.48 14.47 -0.71
N LEU A 604 10.60 14.58 0.62
CA LEU A 604 9.47 14.59 1.56
C LEU A 604 8.60 15.85 1.39
N ALA A 605 9.18 17.02 1.13
CA ALA A 605 8.42 18.26 0.96
C ALA A 605 7.40 18.18 -0.19
N SER A 606 7.67 17.35 -1.19
CA SER A 606 6.76 17.09 -2.33
C SER A 606 5.74 15.98 -2.08
N ARG A 607 5.75 15.33 -0.90
CA ARG A 607 4.90 14.16 -0.60
C ARG A 607 3.90 14.47 0.50
N LYS A 608 2.73 13.82 0.37
CA LYS A 608 1.68 13.79 1.37
C LYS A 608 1.22 12.36 1.54
N GLY A 609 0.93 11.97 2.77
CA GLY A 609 0.48 10.62 3.06
C GLY A 609 -0.23 10.50 4.40
N THR A 610 -0.83 9.35 4.60
CA THR A 610 -1.53 8.99 5.85
C THR A 610 -0.59 8.38 6.88
N ALA A 611 0.44 7.67 6.42
CA ALA A 611 1.45 7.06 7.30
C ALA A 611 2.85 7.14 6.66
N MET A 612 3.87 7.03 7.49
CA MET A 612 5.28 7.00 7.06
C MET A 612 6.01 5.86 7.76
N LEU A 613 6.79 5.12 6.98
CA LEU A 613 7.68 4.08 7.48
C LEU A 613 9.13 4.55 7.38
N LEU A 614 9.88 4.41 8.46
CA LEU A 614 11.29 4.76 8.57
C LEU A 614 12.11 3.54 8.99
N ALA A 615 13.28 3.36 8.38
CA ALA A 615 14.31 2.40 8.80
C ALA A 615 15.56 3.17 9.23
N PRO A 616 15.61 3.72 10.47
CA PRO A 616 16.73 4.55 10.93
C PRO A 616 18.01 3.74 11.13
N GLU A 617 17.87 2.48 11.53
CA GLU A 617 18.96 1.55 11.78
C GLU A 617 18.60 0.16 11.27
N PRO A 618 19.54 -0.68 10.88
CA PRO A 618 19.27 -2.07 10.54
C PRO A 618 18.55 -2.80 11.67
N GLY A 619 17.49 -3.52 11.36
CA GLY A 619 16.70 -4.27 12.34
C GLY A 619 15.73 -3.43 13.18
N LYS A 620 15.54 -2.16 12.86
CA LYS A 620 14.58 -1.27 13.54
C LYS A 620 13.72 -0.50 12.52
N LEU A 621 12.44 -0.64 12.63
CA LEU A 621 11.45 0.06 11.84
C LEU A 621 10.58 0.95 12.73
N TRP A 622 10.21 2.09 12.20
CA TRP A 622 9.26 3.01 12.81
C TRP A 622 8.14 3.31 11.84
N VAL A 623 6.90 3.09 12.28
CA VAL A 623 5.73 3.56 11.55
C VAL A 623 5.13 4.75 12.28
N ILE A 624 4.97 5.87 11.57
CA ILE A 624 4.40 7.11 12.09
C ILE A 624 3.03 7.28 11.46
N LEU A 625 2.01 7.30 12.28
CA LEU A 625 0.62 7.44 11.86
C LEU A 625 0.20 8.92 11.84
N GLY A 626 -0.33 9.37 10.72
CA GLY A 626 -0.98 10.67 10.62
C GLY A 626 -2.36 10.68 11.27
N PRO A 627 -3.00 11.86 11.41
CA PRO A 627 -4.30 11.98 12.07
C PRO A 627 -5.46 11.34 11.28
N GLU A 628 -5.30 11.18 9.95
CA GLU A 628 -6.28 10.53 9.07
C GLU A 628 -5.94 9.05 8.82
N ALA A 629 -4.86 8.54 9.44
CA ALA A 629 -4.50 7.14 9.30
C ALA A 629 -5.42 6.24 10.11
N GLU A 630 -5.95 5.22 9.47
CA GLU A 630 -6.61 4.10 10.15
C GLU A 630 -5.53 3.07 10.51
N PRO A 631 -5.22 2.84 11.81
CA PRO A 631 -4.12 1.95 12.20
C PRO A 631 -4.23 0.54 11.62
N ALA A 632 -5.44 -0.01 11.51
CA ALA A 632 -5.68 -1.33 10.94
C ALA A 632 -5.32 -1.39 9.46
N ARG A 633 -5.72 -0.40 8.65
CA ARG A 633 -5.38 -0.34 7.22
C ARG A 633 -3.87 -0.21 6.98
N VAL A 634 -3.20 0.60 7.82
CA VAL A 634 -1.74 0.72 7.74
C VAL A 634 -1.05 -0.58 8.14
N ALA A 635 -1.53 -1.25 9.20
CA ALA A 635 -1.00 -2.53 9.64
C ALA A 635 -1.16 -3.62 8.58
N GLU A 636 -2.31 -3.69 7.92
CA GLU A 636 -2.60 -4.58 6.79
C GLU A 636 -1.64 -4.32 5.61
N ALA A 637 -1.51 -3.06 5.19
CA ALA A 637 -0.59 -2.66 4.11
C ALA A 637 0.87 -3.04 4.41
N LEU A 638 1.30 -2.97 5.67
CA LEU A 638 2.64 -3.36 6.08
C LEU A 638 2.82 -4.88 6.17
N ALA A 639 1.82 -5.61 6.65
CA ALA A 639 1.87 -7.08 6.72
C ALA A 639 1.89 -7.73 5.33
N MET A 640 1.21 -7.13 4.35
CA MET A 640 1.20 -7.58 2.96
C MET A 640 2.44 -7.13 2.15
N ALA A 641 3.11 -6.06 2.58
CA ALA A 641 4.23 -5.44 1.86
C ALA A 641 5.36 -6.40 1.44
N PRO A 642 5.77 -7.40 2.26
CA PRO A 642 6.83 -8.33 1.86
C PRO A 642 6.48 -9.20 0.63
N ARG A 643 5.21 -9.28 0.27
CA ARG A 643 4.72 -10.08 -0.87
C ARG A 643 4.33 -9.20 -2.06
N SER A 644 4.33 -7.88 -1.89
CA SER A 644 3.89 -6.93 -2.90
C SER A 644 5.06 -6.31 -3.66
N PRO A 645 5.06 -6.35 -5.00
CA PRO A 645 6.00 -5.58 -5.81
C PRO A 645 5.91 -4.07 -5.60
N GLY A 646 4.74 -3.58 -5.18
CA GLY A 646 4.45 -2.17 -4.87
C GLY A 646 4.70 -1.75 -3.41
N GLY A 647 5.21 -2.65 -2.56
CA GLY A 647 5.47 -2.39 -1.15
C GLY A 647 6.55 -1.33 -0.88
N PRO A 648 6.70 -0.88 0.39
CA PRO A 648 7.69 0.11 0.78
C PRO A 648 9.12 -0.45 0.64
N ARG A 649 10.04 0.40 0.18
CA ARG A 649 11.45 0.05 -0.04
C ARG A 649 12.39 1.14 0.48
N GLY A 650 13.68 0.81 0.59
CA GLY A 650 14.72 1.75 1.01
C GLY A 650 14.67 2.05 2.51
N GLN A 651 14.85 3.32 2.89
CA GLN A 651 14.95 3.76 4.29
C GLN A 651 13.78 4.63 4.74
N VAL A 652 13.05 5.23 3.79
CA VAL A 652 11.87 6.06 4.06
C VAL A 652 10.80 5.74 3.04
N ALA A 653 9.59 5.46 3.51
CA ALA A 653 8.44 5.29 2.62
C ALA A 653 7.22 6.03 3.19
N VAL A 654 6.41 6.60 2.30
CA VAL A 654 5.19 7.33 2.62
C VAL A 654 4.01 6.61 1.97
N LEU A 655 3.01 6.28 2.77
CA LEU A 655 1.75 5.72 2.31
C LEU A 655 0.81 6.85 1.91
N GLY A 656 0.51 6.95 0.61
CA GLY A 656 -0.44 7.92 0.09
C GLY A 656 -1.88 7.62 0.49
N SER A 657 -2.77 8.60 0.35
CA SER A 657 -4.21 8.40 0.54
C SER A 657 -4.83 7.44 -0.50
N ASP A 658 -4.12 7.18 -1.60
CA ASP A 658 -4.46 6.20 -2.64
C ASP A 658 -4.00 4.77 -2.29
N GLY A 659 -3.45 4.55 -1.10
CA GLY A 659 -2.93 3.26 -0.63
C GLY A 659 -1.60 2.84 -1.26
N ARG A 660 -0.96 3.71 -2.07
CA ARG A 660 0.31 3.40 -2.71
C ARG A 660 1.49 3.90 -1.90
N TRP A 661 2.56 3.12 -1.88
CA TRP A 661 3.81 3.48 -1.26
C TRP A 661 4.68 4.32 -2.21
N SER A 662 5.17 5.45 -1.71
CA SER A 662 6.26 6.21 -2.32
C SER A 662 7.51 5.98 -1.48
N SER A 663 8.59 5.49 -2.10
CA SER A 663 9.80 5.05 -1.39
C SER A 663 11.02 5.88 -1.75
N TRP A 664 11.89 6.10 -0.76
CA TRP A 664 13.16 6.77 -0.92
C TRP A 664 14.29 5.89 -0.38
N SER A 665 15.35 5.77 -1.18
CA SER A 665 16.56 5.05 -0.80
C SER A 665 17.74 6.01 -0.69
N LYS A 666 18.51 5.91 0.39
CA LYS A 666 19.71 6.70 0.62
C LYS A 666 20.73 6.46 -0.48
N PRO A 667 21.17 7.51 -1.21
CA PRO A 667 22.20 7.33 -2.23
C PRO A 667 23.53 6.87 -1.64
N GLY A 668 24.19 5.94 -2.36
CA GLY A 668 25.53 5.49 -2.00
C GLY A 668 25.63 4.57 -0.78
N LEU A 669 24.53 3.92 -0.39
CA LEU A 669 24.61 2.78 0.53
C LEU A 669 25.49 1.68 -0.07
N LEU A 670 26.37 1.12 0.75
CA LEU A 670 27.17 -0.01 0.33
C LEU A 670 26.42 -1.32 0.55
N PRO A 671 26.40 -2.21 -0.44
CA PRO A 671 25.85 -3.54 -0.24
C PRO A 671 26.72 -4.36 0.71
N GLU A 672 26.09 -5.12 1.58
CA GLU A 672 26.70 -6.02 2.53
C GLU A 672 26.84 -7.41 1.91
N LEU A 673 28.04 -7.99 1.96
CA LEU A 673 28.31 -9.33 1.45
C LEU A 673 28.00 -10.38 2.52
N ARG A 674 27.24 -11.41 2.16
CA ARG A 674 26.80 -12.51 3.04
C ARG A 674 27.55 -13.83 2.79
N GLU A 675 28.52 -13.83 1.88
CA GLU A 675 29.36 -14.98 1.58
C GLU A 675 30.84 -14.54 1.42
N PRO A 676 31.81 -15.41 1.56
CA PRO A 676 33.21 -15.06 1.36
C PRO A 676 33.49 -14.69 -0.10
N VAL A 677 34.38 -13.72 -0.32
CA VAL A 677 34.85 -13.36 -1.66
C VAL A 677 35.63 -14.52 -2.25
N SER A 678 35.25 -14.94 -3.45
CA SER A 678 35.88 -16.01 -4.24
C SER A 678 36.25 -15.51 -5.64
N LEU A 679 37.01 -16.31 -6.40
CA LEU A 679 37.37 -15.97 -7.77
C LEU A 679 36.12 -15.91 -8.67
N ASP A 680 35.07 -16.66 -8.34
CA ASP A 680 33.83 -16.73 -9.12
C ASP A 680 32.92 -15.52 -8.87
N ASN A 681 32.92 -14.97 -7.65
CA ASN A 681 31.99 -13.88 -7.28
C ASN A 681 32.66 -12.49 -7.23
N VAL A 682 34.01 -12.40 -7.18
CA VAL A 682 34.75 -11.13 -6.99
C VAL A 682 34.38 -10.07 -8.02
N ARG A 683 34.18 -10.45 -9.28
CA ARG A 683 33.81 -9.52 -10.35
C ARG A 683 32.44 -8.88 -10.08
N SER A 684 31.46 -9.67 -9.67
CA SER A 684 30.10 -9.20 -9.38
C SER A 684 30.07 -8.41 -8.06
N VAL A 685 30.83 -8.82 -7.04
CA VAL A 685 30.99 -8.08 -5.78
C VAL A 685 31.57 -6.70 -6.03
N VAL A 686 32.72 -6.63 -6.74
CA VAL A 686 33.36 -5.34 -7.09
C VAL A 686 32.43 -4.50 -7.97
N GLY A 687 31.74 -5.12 -8.94
CA GLY A 687 30.79 -4.47 -9.81
C GLY A 687 29.62 -3.85 -9.02
N ASN A 688 29.04 -4.55 -8.05
CA ASN A 688 27.97 -4.06 -7.19
C ASN A 688 28.44 -2.90 -6.30
N VAL A 689 29.61 -3.02 -5.65
CA VAL A 689 30.21 -1.96 -4.83
C VAL A 689 30.52 -0.71 -5.66
N ALA A 690 31.11 -0.90 -6.85
CA ALA A 690 31.43 0.18 -7.77
C ALA A 690 30.17 0.89 -8.28
N SER A 691 29.10 0.14 -8.54
CA SER A 691 27.81 0.70 -9.00
C SER A 691 27.09 1.45 -7.88
N ALA A 692 27.20 0.98 -6.64
CA ALA A 692 26.64 1.65 -5.46
C ALA A 692 27.37 2.95 -5.14
N ARG A 693 28.70 3.00 -5.29
CA ARG A 693 29.54 4.19 -5.03
C ARG A 693 30.57 4.43 -6.13
N PRO A 694 30.18 4.94 -7.30
CA PRO A 694 31.09 5.25 -8.40
C PRO A 694 32.31 6.14 -7.99
N PRO A 695 32.17 7.14 -7.08
CA PRO A 695 33.30 7.95 -6.65
C PRO A 695 34.41 7.18 -5.93
N LEU A 696 34.07 6.10 -5.19
CA LEU A 696 35.08 5.26 -4.54
C LEU A 696 35.95 4.53 -5.55
N LEU A 697 35.35 4.01 -6.62
CA LEU A 697 36.08 3.34 -7.68
C LEU A 697 36.98 4.31 -8.43
N LEU A 698 36.45 5.48 -8.82
CA LEU A 698 37.23 6.52 -9.50
C LEU A 698 38.38 7.02 -8.63
N GLY A 699 38.14 7.28 -7.34
CA GLY A 699 39.17 7.67 -6.38
C GLY A 699 40.24 6.60 -6.20
N GLY A 700 39.83 5.33 -6.11
CA GLY A 700 40.75 4.19 -6.06
C GLY A 700 41.62 4.05 -7.30
N MET A 701 41.02 4.16 -8.50
CA MET A 701 41.76 4.12 -9.78
C MET A 701 42.74 5.28 -9.92
N LEU A 702 42.33 6.50 -9.56
CA LEU A 702 43.22 7.68 -9.57
C LEU A 702 44.34 7.52 -8.55
N GLY A 703 44.07 6.99 -7.35
CA GLY A 703 45.09 6.68 -6.35
C GLY A 703 46.12 5.67 -6.85
N LEU A 704 45.67 4.58 -7.45
CA LEU A 704 46.53 3.57 -8.08
C LEU A 704 47.36 4.17 -9.23
N ALA A 705 46.76 5.00 -10.07
CA ALA A 705 47.47 5.69 -11.16
C ALA A 705 48.58 6.61 -10.59
N TRP A 706 48.29 7.37 -9.50
CA TRP A 706 49.25 8.21 -8.82
C TRP A 706 50.39 7.40 -8.20
N ILE A 707 50.10 6.31 -7.51
CA ILE A 707 51.11 5.39 -6.94
C ILE A 707 51.99 4.82 -8.04
N SER A 708 51.40 4.35 -9.14
CA SER A 708 52.13 3.83 -10.29
C SER A 708 53.05 4.88 -10.92
N ALA A 709 52.57 6.11 -11.09
CA ALA A 709 53.37 7.24 -11.58
C ALA A 709 54.50 7.59 -10.63
N ALA A 710 54.27 7.61 -9.32
CA ALA A 710 55.30 7.87 -8.30
C ALA A 710 56.37 6.80 -8.32
N ILE A 711 56.00 5.50 -8.43
CA ILE A 711 56.95 4.39 -8.54
C ILE A 711 57.78 4.53 -9.84
N ALA A 712 57.14 4.84 -10.96
CA ALA A 712 57.84 5.03 -12.23
C ALA A 712 58.85 6.21 -12.18
N VAL A 713 58.45 7.35 -11.62
CA VAL A 713 59.34 8.50 -11.40
C VAL A 713 60.49 8.13 -10.45
N GLY A 714 60.18 7.48 -9.34
CA GLY A 714 61.20 6.99 -8.40
C GLY A 714 62.22 6.04 -9.06
N PHE A 715 61.74 5.15 -9.88
CA PHE A 715 62.60 4.24 -10.66
C PHE A 715 63.49 5.02 -11.65
N VAL A 716 62.93 5.96 -12.41
CA VAL A 716 63.71 6.79 -13.35
C VAL A 716 64.75 7.65 -12.63
N LEU A 717 64.41 8.24 -11.52
CA LEU A 717 65.35 9.05 -10.70
C LEU A 717 66.47 8.15 -10.14
N ARG A 718 66.19 6.92 -9.71
CA ARG A 718 67.19 5.97 -9.20
C ARG A 718 68.13 5.44 -10.28
N THR A 719 67.61 5.20 -11.49
CA THR A 719 68.43 4.74 -12.63
C THR A 719 69.32 5.86 -13.15
N ARG A 720 68.81 7.12 -13.23
CA ARG A 720 69.64 8.29 -13.60
C ARG A 720 70.78 8.53 -12.61
N ARG A 721 70.57 8.36 -11.31
CA ARG A 721 71.64 8.47 -10.29
C ARG A 721 72.71 7.37 -10.36
N LYS A 722 72.39 6.16 -10.88
CA LYS A 722 73.38 5.06 -11.10
C LYS A 722 74.12 5.22 -12.43
N GLY A 723 73.67 5.99 -13.39
CA GLY A 723 74.33 6.25 -14.66
C GLY A 723 75.29 7.45 -14.61
N LEU A 724 75.34 8.15 -13.47
CA LEU A 724 76.27 9.28 -13.21
C LEU A 724 77.43 8.94 -12.24
N LYS A 725 77.61 7.68 -11.92
CA LYS A 725 78.80 7.09 -11.31
C LYS A 725 79.48 6.14 -12.31
#